data_b8078992ad89ac276966c779e2276ad5
#
_entry.id   b8078992ad89ac276966c779e2276ad5
#
_cell.length_a   1.000
_cell.length_b   1.000
_cell.length_c   1.000
_cell.angle_alpha   90.00
_cell.angle_beta   90.00
_cell.angle_gamma   90.00
#
_symmetry.space_group_name_H-M   'P 1'
#
loop_
_entity.id
_entity.type
_entity.pdbx_description
1 polymer ?
#
loop_
_entity_poly.entity_id
_entity_poly.type
_entity_poly.pdbx_seq_one_letter_code
_entity_poly.pdbx_strand_id
1 'polypeptide(L)'
;MIGTIGLQIVCPTITSFFLPTIHALDNRESIGNQGELGRSLIPEVQSSDLGGYVQLAETSKTGYVGETVIVSFILSDSVQSVEMILPEEAMIVKEVLPADVEVEKAHDTNKWMIKSEVAGIRIALPLRFEDKGNYEVQIGTERIKIEIIKEEKAVSATDENEAVTEENIVEDEEIDVSQVANAEETMPETDRIEDSQKDETNTSETTLRDPITPLDEINHRDVSNWQEFMLALVDPTINYINVINDFESTDNPTAGLTGVQGNSATSNPNGGAVYIWINASQISRKLVIEGNDHQIDFRAVAVGYVNSTFNANTPWDITFQNIDIVHGNYYGAMNFTNLSGTFQSQSRMRYHNLTNAGNQLIHSLSTPVILSGHVTSHQVVTYTSRSGRVQNINNIFQANMEVNQLEILDGSTVELSTISSGNIMLYYNTGKMTIGDDVKMEVTASGTGGEANGANIMIANGNLTIGKRSEIILNPRFNSPAITLTGSGSQVDLLEESEVIINASGRTNNANNSSSNIIFMAAQSSLNVGKKSKLEISASDQGNSTASVIHVAGAATFTVDKEGILDIKSDSTASTHSLMTFTSAASTFSFADARKINLERTRSILGLLPTNGLISISGSTGLLDVDIQSVKQWQHGNLSEEPDFSWTPIFNLKINYAGTLPTISNVSSISQNIEDSFRTNFTTRAQRILFEYIPDVEVSMETLSEDPSLENSKIIRGKATPHSVIRFDGDPAIPEPTIDSANYAEEEKYHIQADENGDYAFQLPFGSYFTKNNIVKAYAFLNGKSDLAETIVEGIKDLDPLDPIDSVTPITPENPPNIPEKQGFVSIDFVSQFDFGKNGIAVDEETYYAQPQRLLSADDTENQEERPNFIQISDRRSTTQRNGWQLTVTQNDQFKNKEGKELNGASVYFRNQSLMTAQGGIAPSLQQTEPHELIPGVKRVLLWAQNNEGTGTWIYRFGDERTASESIGLTVPKGSNPEAIQYSTTFTWELSAVPGN
;
A
#
# COMPACT_ATOMS: atom_id res chain seq x y z
N MET A 1 -54.31 3.88 1.19
CA MET A 1 -54.31 4.35 2.58
C MET A 1 -54.84 5.77 2.56
N ILE A 2 -55.82 6.12 3.43
CA ILE A 2 -56.38 7.45 3.46
C ILE A 2 -55.51 8.25 4.41
N GLY A 3 -54.82 9.25 3.89
CA GLY A 3 -54.12 10.24 4.72
C GLY A 3 -54.84 11.57 4.61
N THR A 4 -55.19 12.18 5.74
CA THR A 4 -55.78 13.50 5.78
C THR A 4 -54.67 14.54 5.96
N ILE A 5 -54.62 15.48 5.08
CA ILE A 5 -53.59 16.51 5.04
C ILE A 5 -54.26 17.89 5.23
N GLY A 6 -53.93 18.55 6.29
CA GLY A 6 -54.26 19.94 6.48
C GLY A 6 -53.35 20.84 5.65
N LEU A 7 -53.67 21.05 4.41
CA LEU A 7 -52.67 21.48 3.43
C LEU A 7 -51.42 20.59 3.46
N GLN A 8 -51.62 19.28 3.69
CA GLN A 8 -50.52 18.29 3.82
C GLN A 8 -50.84 17.09 2.97
N ILE A 9 -49.88 16.50 2.42
CA ILE A 9 -49.99 15.45 1.45
C ILE A 9 -49.25 14.25 1.86
N VAL A 10 -49.77 13.13 1.40
CA VAL A 10 -49.29 11.83 1.72
C VAL A 10 -48.67 11.20 0.51
N CYS A 11 -47.45 10.77 0.62
CA CYS A 11 -46.80 10.14 -0.48
C CYS A 11 -45.77 9.10 -0.21
N PRO A 12 -45.62 8.14 -0.96
CA PRO A 12 -44.34 7.45 -1.19
C PRO A 12 -43.88 7.25 -2.59
N THR A 13 -42.71 7.20 -2.68
CA THR A 13 -41.65 6.46 -3.36
C THR A 13 -41.65 6.26 -4.83
N ILE A 14 -40.62 6.37 -5.49
CA ILE A 14 -40.12 5.93 -6.60
C ILE A 14 -39.04 6.00 -7.41
N THR A 15 -38.65 5.41 -8.29
CA THR A 15 -37.53 5.18 -9.16
C THR A 15 -37.71 5.27 -10.60
N SER A 16 -36.73 5.58 -11.32
CA SER A 16 -36.70 5.23 -12.71
C SER A 16 -35.35 5.23 -13.39
N PHE A 17 -35.29 4.52 -14.47
CA PHE A 17 -34.17 4.14 -15.27
C PHE A 17 -34.02 4.91 -16.56
N PHE A 18 -32.78 4.95 -17.08
CA PHE A 18 -32.52 4.88 -18.52
C PHE A 18 -31.20 4.24 -18.88
N LEU A 19 -31.27 3.32 -19.83
CA LEU A 19 -30.14 2.78 -20.62
C LEU A 19 -30.14 3.41 -22.02
N PRO A 20 -28.99 3.70 -22.61
CA PRO A 20 -28.90 3.98 -24.05
C PRO A 20 -28.69 2.69 -24.83
N THR A 21 -29.49 2.52 -25.82
CA THR A 21 -29.46 1.43 -26.82
C THR A 21 -28.31 1.64 -27.80
N ILE A 22 -27.46 0.68 -27.94
CA ILE A 22 -26.48 0.62 -29.06
C ILE A 22 -27.04 -0.28 -30.14
N HIS A 23 -27.16 0.29 -31.34
CA HIS A 23 -27.51 -0.46 -32.54
C HIS A 23 -26.28 -1.19 -33.09
N ALA A 24 -26.42 -2.51 -33.17
CA ALA A 24 -25.55 -3.32 -34.01
C ALA A 24 -25.99 -3.24 -35.48
N LEU A 25 -25.06 -3.02 -36.36
CA LEU A 25 -25.24 -3.28 -37.79
C LEU A 25 -24.32 -4.42 -38.21
N ASP A 26 -24.99 -5.49 -38.52
CA ASP A 26 -24.47 -6.69 -39.17
C ASP A 26 -24.25 -6.41 -40.66
N ASN A 27 -23.12 -6.83 -41.24
CA ASN A 27 -23.08 -7.23 -42.63
C ASN A 27 -21.93 -8.18 -42.90
N ARG A 28 -22.34 -9.36 -43.30
CA ARG A 28 -21.55 -10.43 -43.93
C ARG A 28 -21.29 -10.15 -45.38
N GLU A 29 -20.18 -10.70 -45.87
CA GLU A 29 -19.95 -11.53 -47.06
C GLU A 29 -18.54 -11.32 -47.53
N SER A 30 -17.71 -12.23 -47.57
CA SER A 30 -17.45 -13.54 -48.21
C SER A 30 -16.64 -13.42 -49.52
N ILE A 31 -15.56 -14.23 -49.55
CA ILE A 31 -14.95 -14.95 -50.67
C ILE A 31 -13.92 -14.24 -51.57
N GLY A 32 -12.71 -14.88 -51.64
CA GLY A 32 -12.10 -15.13 -52.94
C GLY A 32 -10.63 -14.88 -53.16
N ASN A 33 -9.85 -15.84 -52.85
CA ASN A 33 -8.73 -16.45 -53.57
C ASN A 33 -7.79 -15.69 -54.53
N GLN A 34 -6.51 -15.93 -54.28
CA GLN A 34 -5.38 -16.25 -55.18
C GLN A 34 -4.63 -15.13 -55.95
N GLY A 35 -3.30 -15.20 -55.83
CA GLY A 35 -2.44 -15.07 -56.99
C GLY A 35 -1.19 -14.19 -56.88
N GLU A 36 -0.10 -14.77 -56.54
CA GLU A 36 1.29 -14.63 -57.08
C GLU A 36 1.92 -13.27 -57.42
N LEU A 37 3.11 -13.10 -56.85
CA LEU A 37 4.40 -12.63 -57.44
C LEU A 37 4.54 -11.19 -57.97
N GLY A 38 5.53 -10.52 -57.36
CA GLY A 38 6.36 -9.60 -58.11
C GLY A 38 6.90 -8.38 -57.47
N ARG A 39 8.12 -8.45 -56.97
CA ARG A 39 9.18 -7.42 -56.93
C ARG A 39 8.86 -5.96 -56.52
N SER A 40 9.48 -5.60 -55.39
CA SER A 40 10.33 -4.39 -55.24
C SER A 40 9.70 -3.04 -55.60
N LEU A 41 9.44 -2.27 -54.57
CA LEU A 41 9.81 -0.83 -54.44
C LEU A 41 9.39 -0.40 -53.05
N ILE A 42 10.27 0.33 -52.37
CA ILE A 42 10.04 0.92 -51.09
C ILE A 42 8.93 1.95 -51.21
N PRO A 43 7.88 1.90 -50.40
CA PRO A 43 7.06 3.06 -50.16
C PRO A 43 7.31 3.54 -48.70
N GLU A 44 7.40 4.86 -48.57
CA GLU A 44 7.27 5.60 -47.34
C GLU A 44 6.14 5.04 -46.45
N VAL A 45 6.48 4.70 -45.26
CA VAL A 45 5.50 4.26 -44.24
C VAL A 45 4.74 5.50 -43.76
N GLN A 46 3.49 5.61 -44.19
CA GLN A 46 2.53 6.48 -43.53
C GLN A 46 2.25 5.97 -42.11
N SER A 47 2.35 6.89 -41.13
CA SER A 47 2.07 6.69 -39.72
C SER A 47 0.63 6.26 -39.44
N SER A 48 0.35 4.98 -39.27
CA SER A 48 -0.95 4.53 -38.75
C SER A 48 -0.97 3.08 -38.19
N ASP A 49 0.10 2.54 -37.65
CA ASP A 49 0.02 1.29 -36.90
C ASP A 49 1.19 1.20 -35.87
N LEU A 50 1.11 2.01 -34.80
CA LEU A 50 2.03 1.95 -33.66
C LEU A 50 1.26 1.68 -32.35
N GLY A 51 0.23 0.86 -32.40
CA GLY A 51 -0.45 0.36 -31.23
C GLY A 51 0.23 -0.88 -30.69
N GLY A 52 0.79 -0.80 -29.48
CA GLY A 52 1.25 -1.98 -28.72
C GLY A 52 2.75 -2.06 -28.38
N TYR A 53 3.54 -1.02 -28.60
CA TYR A 53 4.99 -1.06 -28.35
C TYR A 53 5.44 -0.39 -27.06
N VAL A 54 4.55 0.24 -26.32
CA VAL A 54 4.82 0.93 -25.06
C VAL A 54 3.85 0.41 -24.00
N GLN A 55 4.37 0.08 -22.85
CA GLN A 55 3.57 -0.25 -21.67
C GLN A 55 3.91 0.71 -20.55
N LEU A 56 2.96 1.53 -20.10
CA LEU A 56 3.11 2.39 -18.94
C LEU A 56 3.08 1.55 -17.65
N ALA A 57 3.90 1.94 -16.67
CA ALA A 57 3.86 1.32 -15.35
C ALA A 57 2.65 1.77 -14.52
N GLU A 58 2.11 2.96 -14.83
CA GLU A 58 0.97 3.58 -14.17
C GLU A 58 0.25 4.53 -15.15
N THR A 59 -1.05 4.72 -14.97
CA THR A 59 -1.86 5.61 -15.84
C THR A 59 -2.12 6.98 -15.22
N SER A 60 -1.80 7.17 -13.96
CA SER A 60 -1.88 8.45 -13.26
C SER A 60 -0.78 8.56 -12.19
N LYS A 61 -0.34 9.80 -11.92
CA LYS A 61 0.66 10.09 -10.92
C LYS A 61 0.43 11.46 -10.29
N THR A 62 0.77 11.61 -8.99
CA THR A 62 0.76 12.89 -8.29
C THR A 62 2.20 13.30 -7.98
N GLY A 63 2.49 14.60 -8.10
CA GLY A 63 3.78 15.20 -7.77
C GLY A 63 3.61 16.59 -7.16
N TYR A 64 4.72 17.23 -6.77
CA TYR A 64 4.71 18.57 -6.20
C TYR A 64 5.38 19.57 -7.14
N VAL A 65 4.94 20.83 -7.05
CA VAL A 65 5.51 21.94 -7.83
C VAL A 65 7.03 22.03 -7.59
N GLY A 66 7.80 22.02 -8.68
CA GLY A 66 9.25 22.13 -8.63
C GLY A 66 9.99 20.83 -8.32
N GLU A 67 9.30 19.74 -8.01
CA GLU A 67 9.89 18.42 -7.79
C GLU A 67 9.95 17.58 -9.07
N THR A 68 10.83 16.58 -9.06
CA THR A 68 10.99 15.65 -10.19
C THR A 68 10.00 14.50 -10.07
N VAL A 69 9.12 14.37 -11.04
CA VAL A 69 8.15 13.27 -11.18
C VAL A 69 8.71 12.26 -12.17
N ILE A 70 8.88 11.02 -11.78
CA ILE A 70 9.39 9.94 -12.64
C ILE A 70 8.22 9.23 -13.33
N VAL A 71 8.13 9.29 -14.64
CA VAL A 71 7.20 8.51 -15.45
C VAL A 71 7.91 7.25 -15.96
N SER A 72 7.44 6.09 -15.56
CA SER A 72 8.07 4.81 -15.93
C SER A 72 7.27 4.06 -16.99
N PHE A 73 7.95 3.57 -18.01
CA PHE A 73 7.36 2.74 -19.08
C PHE A 73 8.36 1.74 -19.63
N ILE A 74 7.85 0.72 -20.32
CA ILE A 74 8.66 -0.32 -20.97
C ILE A 74 8.46 -0.20 -22.47
N LEU A 75 9.56 -0.22 -23.22
CA LEU A 75 9.55 -0.42 -24.67
C LEU A 75 9.60 -1.91 -24.99
N SER A 76 8.81 -2.36 -25.96
CA SER A 76 8.89 -3.76 -26.40
C SER A 76 10.23 -4.06 -27.05
N ASP A 77 10.63 -5.34 -27.07
CA ASP A 77 11.91 -5.82 -27.63
C ASP A 77 12.14 -5.46 -29.11
N SER A 78 11.12 -5.01 -29.81
CA SER A 78 11.21 -4.63 -31.22
C SER A 78 11.38 -3.13 -31.45
N VAL A 79 11.39 -2.29 -30.39
CA VAL A 79 11.35 -0.82 -30.50
C VAL A 79 12.49 -0.20 -29.72
N GLN A 80 13.37 0.51 -30.43
CA GLN A 80 14.50 1.28 -29.85
C GLN A 80 14.20 2.78 -29.71
N SER A 81 13.08 3.25 -30.25
CA SER A 81 12.70 4.65 -30.12
C SER A 81 11.18 4.83 -30.14
N VAL A 82 10.68 5.81 -29.38
CA VAL A 82 9.25 6.14 -29.31
C VAL A 82 9.03 7.66 -29.31
N GLU A 83 7.98 8.10 -30.01
CA GLU A 83 7.53 9.49 -29.97
C GLU A 83 6.79 9.76 -28.66
N MET A 84 7.09 10.90 -28.06
CA MET A 84 6.45 11.38 -26.84
C MET A 84 5.91 12.80 -27.07
N ILE A 85 4.75 13.10 -26.49
CA ILE A 85 4.17 14.45 -26.49
C ILE A 85 4.13 14.92 -25.03
N LEU A 86 4.82 16.01 -24.75
CA LEU A 86 4.83 16.63 -23.43
C LEU A 86 4.04 17.94 -23.44
N PRO A 87 3.33 18.28 -22.36
CA PRO A 87 2.80 19.63 -22.16
C PRO A 87 3.93 20.67 -22.16
N GLU A 88 3.62 21.91 -22.52
CA GLU A 88 4.64 22.97 -22.64
C GLU A 88 5.31 23.28 -21.29
N GLU A 89 4.60 23.06 -20.21
CA GLU A 89 5.04 23.29 -18.83
C GLU A 89 5.96 22.17 -18.28
N ALA A 90 6.06 21.05 -18.99
CA ALA A 90 6.89 19.92 -18.56
C ALA A 90 8.33 20.10 -19.02
N MET A 91 9.25 20.03 -18.08
CA MET A 91 10.71 20.01 -18.34
C MET A 91 11.27 18.62 -18.09
N ILE A 92 12.10 18.11 -19.01
CA ILE A 92 12.85 16.87 -18.81
C ILE A 92 14.12 17.20 -18.04
N VAL A 93 14.31 16.56 -16.88
CA VAL A 93 15.51 16.72 -16.03
C VAL A 93 16.62 15.81 -16.59
N LYS A 94 17.40 16.32 -17.53
CA LYS A 94 18.38 15.53 -18.28
C LYS A 94 19.51 14.96 -17.42
N GLU A 95 19.82 15.59 -16.31
CA GLU A 95 20.84 15.17 -15.36
C GLU A 95 20.52 13.86 -14.63
N VAL A 96 19.25 13.46 -14.66
CA VAL A 96 18.73 12.25 -13.99
C VAL A 96 18.30 11.16 -15.00
N LEU A 97 18.44 11.42 -16.31
CA LEU A 97 18.15 10.41 -17.32
C LEU A 97 19.17 9.27 -17.24
N PRO A 98 18.73 8.00 -17.42
CA PRO A 98 19.65 6.87 -17.57
C PRO A 98 20.66 7.11 -18.71
N ALA A 99 21.89 6.65 -18.53
CA ALA A 99 23.00 6.92 -19.47
C ALA A 99 22.81 6.30 -20.88
N ASP A 100 21.92 5.30 -20.98
CA ASP A 100 21.55 4.58 -22.21
C ASP A 100 20.27 5.11 -22.86
N VAL A 101 19.74 6.25 -22.36
CA VAL A 101 18.51 6.89 -22.88
C VAL A 101 18.81 8.28 -23.42
N GLU A 102 18.56 8.48 -24.70
CA GLU A 102 18.66 9.77 -25.36
C GLU A 102 17.28 10.38 -25.59
N VAL A 103 17.16 11.70 -25.38
CA VAL A 103 15.92 12.46 -25.60
C VAL A 103 16.18 13.63 -26.53
N GLU A 104 15.54 13.66 -27.68
CA GLU A 104 15.63 14.71 -28.69
C GLU A 104 14.29 15.42 -28.91
N LYS A 105 14.27 16.74 -28.90
CA LYS A 105 13.07 17.52 -29.20
C LYS A 105 12.95 17.75 -30.71
N ALA A 106 11.79 17.48 -31.29
CA ALA A 106 11.50 17.83 -32.67
C ALA A 106 11.34 19.36 -32.79
N HIS A 107 11.97 19.95 -33.83
CA HIS A 107 11.92 21.40 -34.04
C HIS A 107 10.47 21.92 -34.11
N ASP A 108 10.20 22.99 -33.37
CA ASP A 108 8.94 23.76 -33.36
C ASP A 108 7.68 22.99 -32.93
N THR A 109 7.82 21.94 -32.15
CA THR A 109 6.69 21.14 -31.62
C THR A 109 6.88 20.76 -30.15
N ASN A 110 5.81 20.30 -29.50
CA ASN A 110 5.85 19.68 -28.18
C ASN A 110 6.16 18.17 -28.25
N LYS A 111 6.63 17.69 -29.39
CA LYS A 111 7.01 16.32 -29.64
C LYS A 111 8.48 16.07 -29.32
N TRP A 112 8.73 14.95 -28.69
CA TRP A 112 10.04 14.47 -28.33
C TRP A 112 10.24 13.05 -28.84
N MET A 113 11.47 12.67 -29.13
CA MET A 113 11.84 11.30 -29.43
C MET A 113 12.69 10.76 -28.30
N ILE A 114 12.27 9.66 -27.68
CA ILE A 114 13.10 8.92 -26.72
C ILE A 114 13.72 7.76 -27.48
N LYS A 115 15.03 7.60 -27.32
CA LYS A 115 15.82 6.49 -27.89
C LYS A 115 16.54 5.75 -26.79
N SER A 116 16.60 4.45 -26.91
CA SER A 116 17.42 3.60 -26.05
C SER A 116 18.27 2.65 -26.88
N GLU A 117 19.52 2.45 -26.47
CA GLU A 117 20.42 1.50 -27.12
C GLU A 117 20.05 0.05 -26.81
N VAL A 118 19.28 -0.19 -25.77
CA VAL A 118 18.86 -1.51 -25.29
C VAL A 118 17.34 -1.68 -25.52
N ALA A 119 16.97 -2.77 -26.19
CA ALA A 119 15.56 -3.13 -26.40
C ALA A 119 14.96 -3.78 -25.15
N GLY A 120 13.66 -3.62 -24.94
CA GLY A 120 12.93 -4.27 -23.84
C GLY A 120 13.21 -3.71 -22.44
N ILE A 121 13.81 -2.53 -22.33
CA ILE A 121 14.13 -1.93 -21.04
C ILE A 121 13.00 -1.09 -20.46
N ARG A 122 13.01 -0.97 -19.15
CA ARG A 122 12.21 0.00 -18.42
C ARG A 122 12.90 1.36 -18.42
N ILE A 123 12.24 2.35 -18.98
CA ILE A 123 12.71 3.74 -18.99
C ILE A 123 12.04 4.52 -17.88
N ALA A 124 12.82 5.21 -17.09
CA ALA A 124 12.40 6.16 -16.06
C ALA A 124 12.60 7.58 -16.61
N LEU A 125 11.52 8.24 -17.02
CA LEU A 125 11.55 9.58 -17.57
C LEU A 125 11.32 10.61 -16.46
N PRO A 126 12.33 11.42 -16.09
CA PRO A 126 12.20 12.45 -15.07
C PRO A 126 11.61 13.73 -15.65
N LEU A 127 10.45 14.11 -15.17
CA LEU A 127 9.74 15.33 -15.55
C LEU A 127 9.61 16.28 -14.36
N ARG A 128 9.67 17.58 -14.62
CA ARG A 128 9.48 18.63 -13.62
C ARG A 128 8.49 19.65 -14.12
N PHE A 129 7.62 20.13 -13.23
CA PHE A 129 6.59 21.12 -13.51
C PHE A 129 6.73 22.28 -12.53
N GLU A 130 6.73 23.50 -13.02
CA GLU A 130 6.86 24.69 -12.18
C GLU A 130 5.51 25.23 -11.68
N ASP A 131 4.40 24.81 -12.27
CA ASP A 131 3.05 25.21 -11.89
C ASP A 131 2.20 24.01 -11.47
N LYS A 132 1.23 24.26 -10.55
CA LYS A 132 0.23 23.27 -10.18
C LYS A 132 -0.78 23.08 -11.33
N GLY A 133 -1.19 21.86 -11.55
CA GLY A 133 -2.15 21.57 -12.60
C GLY A 133 -2.34 20.09 -12.86
N ASN A 134 -3.25 19.78 -13.76
CA ASN A 134 -3.41 18.43 -14.29
C ASN A 134 -2.82 18.40 -15.68
N TYR A 135 -1.82 17.58 -15.88
CA TYR A 135 -1.07 17.45 -17.11
C TYR A 135 -1.28 16.07 -17.73
N GLU A 136 -1.22 15.98 -19.02
CA GLU A 136 -1.26 14.71 -19.74
C GLU A 136 0.00 14.54 -20.56
N VAL A 137 0.72 13.43 -20.33
CA VAL A 137 1.90 13.03 -21.11
C VAL A 137 1.51 11.84 -21.97
N GLN A 138 1.81 11.91 -23.26
CA GLN A 138 1.59 10.80 -24.18
C GLN A 138 2.94 10.19 -24.60
N ILE A 139 3.07 8.86 -24.54
CA ILE A 139 4.25 8.10 -24.95
C ILE A 139 3.78 7.02 -25.92
N GLY A 140 4.10 7.18 -27.20
CA GLY A 140 3.50 6.37 -28.25
C GLY A 140 1.98 6.54 -28.28
N THR A 141 1.25 5.47 -28.08
CA THR A 141 -0.23 5.47 -27.98
C THR A 141 -0.75 5.62 -26.56
N GLU A 142 0.10 5.41 -25.58
CA GLU A 142 -0.24 5.41 -24.15
C GLU A 142 -0.25 6.82 -23.57
N ARG A 143 -1.10 7.04 -22.54
CA ARG A 143 -1.25 8.34 -21.87
C ARG A 143 -1.24 8.18 -20.37
N ILE A 144 -0.51 9.07 -19.71
CA ILE A 144 -0.48 9.19 -18.25
C ILE A 144 -0.95 10.59 -17.83
N LYS A 145 -1.77 10.64 -16.80
CA LYS A 145 -2.21 11.88 -16.16
C LYS A 145 -1.31 12.19 -14.98
N ILE A 146 -0.82 13.41 -14.92
CA ILE A 146 0.05 13.87 -13.82
C ILE A 146 -0.64 15.06 -13.14
N GLU A 147 -0.99 14.87 -11.87
CA GLU A 147 -1.52 15.92 -11.02
C GLU A 147 -0.38 16.56 -10.21
N ILE A 148 -0.13 17.83 -10.42
CA ILE A 148 0.88 18.58 -9.68
C ILE A 148 0.18 19.46 -8.66
N ILE A 149 0.47 19.22 -7.39
CA ILE A 149 -0.09 19.96 -6.25
C ILE A 149 0.97 20.85 -5.62
N LYS A 150 0.54 21.90 -4.93
CA LYS A 150 1.44 22.76 -4.17
C LYS A 150 1.61 22.16 -2.78
N GLU A 151 2.84 22.04 -2.32
CA GLU A 151 3.10 21.63 -0.93
C GLU A 151 2.48 22.68 0.01
N GLU A 152 1.44 22.32 0.74
CA GLU A 152 0.97 23.10 1.87
C GLU A 152 1.94 22.84 3.02
N LYS A 153 2.90 23.74 3.22
CA LYS A 153 3.67 23.78 4.46
C LYS A 153 2.66 23.89 5.60
N ALA A 154 2.61 22.87 6.43
CA ALA A 154 1.92 22.94 7.70
C ALA A 154 2.46 24.17 8.46
N VAL A 155 1.67 25.22 8.50
CA VAL A 155 1.96 26.39 9.31
C VAL A 155 1.86 25.94 10.75
N SER A 156 2.99 25.79 11.41
CA SER A 156 3.05 25.66 12.85
C SER A 156 2.46 26.95 13.42
N ALA A 157 1.38 26.79 14.17
CA ALA A 157 0.76 27.87 14.88
C ALA A 157 1.71 28.39 15.98
N THR A 158 2.48 29.41 15.65
CA THR A 158 3.08 30.35 16.60
C THR A 158 3.31 31.67 15.86
N ASP A 159 2.72 32.70 16.43
CA ASP A 159 2.87 34.13 16.22
C ASP A 159 1.73 34.83 15.45
N GLU A 160 0.69 35.12 16.20
CA GLU A 160 0.03 36.42 16.14
C GLU A 160 -0.32 36.83 17.57
N ASN A 161 0.59 37.62 18.17
CA ASN A 161 0.31 38.45 19.31
C ASN A 161 0.46 39.90 18.85
N GLU A 162 -0.65 40.59 18.61
CA GLU A 162 -0.75 42.04 18.79
C GLU A 162 -2.03 42.39 19.53
N ALA A 163 -1.76 42.81 20.77
CA ALA A 163 -2.39 43.85 21.59
C ALA A 163 -3.94 43.94 21.64
N VAL A 164 -4.50 43.78 22.80
CA VAL A 164 -5.29 44.81 23.53
C VAL A 164 -5.38 44.48 25.02
N THR A 165 -4.72 45.34 25.82
CA THR A 165 -5.02 45.86 27.15
C THR A 165 -5.76 45.09 28.25
N GLU A 166 -5.03 44.93 29.37
CA GLU A 166 -5.33 45.22 30.76
C GLU A 166 -6.70 44.86 31.37
N GLU A 167 -6.74 44.05 32.39
CA GLU A 167 -6.85 44.35 33.81
C GLU A 167 -7.12 43.12 34.70
N ASN A 168 -6.44 43.13 35.83
CA ASN A 168 -6.69 42.47 37.15
C ASN A 168 -6.31 41.00 37.38
N ILE A 169 -5.15 40.81 37.96
CA ILE A 169 -4.68 40.62 39.37
C ILE A 169 -5.71 39.87 40.26
N VAL A 170 -5.32 38.68 40.74
CA VAL A 170 -5.25 38.31 42.17
C VAL A 170 -4.42 36.99 42.33
N GLU A 171 -3.50 37.09 43.22
CA GLU A 171 -2.56 36.32 43.93
C GLU A 171 -2.99 34.92 44.46
N ASP A 172 -1.89 34.12 44.61
CA ASP A 172 -1.48 33.25 45.71
C ASP A 172 -2.20 31.89 45.95
N GLU A 173 -1.44 30.84 45.94
CA GLU A 173 -0.76 30.22 47.13
C GLU A 173 0.09 29.02 46.72
N GLU A 174 1.33 29.07 47.24
CA GLU A 174 2.24 27.91 47.41
C GLU A 174 1.73 26.95 48.51
N ILE A 175 2.10 25.66 48.44
CA ILE A 175 2.50 24.81 49.58
C ILE A 175 3.08 23.48 48.97
N ASP A 176 4.35 23.27 49.02
CA ASP A 176 5.30 22.71 50.00
C ASP A 176 5.33 21.15 50.08
N VAL A 177 6.52 20.77 49.90
CA VAL A 177 7.34 19.56 50.00
C VAL A 177 7.01 18.60 51.16
N SER A 178 7.31 17.36 50.87
CA SER A 178 8.08 16.43 51.73
C SER A 178 7.43 15.16 52.28
N GLN A 179 8.25 14.12 52.14
CA GLN A 179 8.46 12.92 53.01
C GLN A 179 7.46 11.75 52.86
N VAL A 180 7.82 10.51 52.94
CA VAL A 180 9.00 9.70 53.22
C VAL A 180 8.64 8.22 53.02
N ALA A 181 9.58 7.47 52.52
CA ALA A 181 10.07 6.14 52.91
C ALA A 181 9.20 4.85 52.95
N ASN A 182 9.79 3.88 52.27
CA ASN A 182 10.01 2.45 52.60
C ASN A 182 8.89 1.53 53.06
N ALA A 183 8.75 0.42 52.39
CA ALA A 183 8.93 -0.93 52.97
C ALA A 183 8.93 -2.03 51.90
N GLU A 184 9.87 -2.91 52.07
CA GLU A 184 10.12 -4.21 51.45
C GLU A 184 8.99 -5.23 51.72
N GLU A 185 8.96 -6.24 50.82
CA GLU A 185 8.90 -7.65 51.12
C GLU A 185 7.75 -8.45 50.40
N THR A 186 8.23 -9.46 49.71
CA THR A 186 7.83 -10.85 49.56
C THR A 186 6.75 -11.22 48.55
N MET A 187 7.23 -12.04 47.62
CA MET A 187 6.45 -13.01 46.80
C MET A 187 5.77 -14.08 47.70
N PRO A 188 4.69 -14.73 47.27
CA PRO A 188 4.87 -15.99 46.55
C PRO A 188 3.88 -16.29 45.39
N GLU A 189 4.30 -17.30 44.70
CA GLU A 189 3.80 -18.02 43.53
C GLU A 189 2.31 -18.39 43.43
N THR A 190 1.97 -18.64 42.14
CA THR A 190 1.00 -19.61 41.59
C THR A 190 -0.43 -19.08 41.34
N ASP A 191 -0.90 -19.06 40.15
CA ASP A 191 -1.59 -20.02 39.32
C ASP A 191 -2.27 -19.36 38.11
N ARG A 192 -2.25 -20.08 36.99
CA ARG A 192 -2.93 -20.00 35.74
C ARG A 192 -4.35 -19.42 35.81
N ILE A 193 -4.77 -18.68 34.79
CA ILE A 193 -5.77 -19.05 33.76
C ILE A 193 -6.15 -17.85 32.91
N GLU A 194 -5.97 -18.04 31.57
CA GLU A 194 -6.77 -17.65 30.41
C GLU A 194 -7.26 -16.19 30.19
N ASP A 195 -6.77 -15.73 29.07
CA ASP A 195 -7.51 -15.18 27.91
C ASP A 195 -8.24 -13.84 28.05
N SER A 196 -7.81 -12.97 27.22
CA SER A 196 -8.49 -12.06 26.32
C SER A 196 -8.12 -10.59 26.41
N GLN A 197 -7.93 -10.07 25.19
CA GLN A 197 -7.93 -8.66 24.77
C GLN A 197 -6.62 -7.86 24.94
N LYS A 198 -5.96 -7.81 23.81
CA LYS A 198 -4.99 -6.79 23.45
C LYS A 198 -5.61 -5.40 23.54
N ASP A 199 -5.12 -4.61 24.44
CA ASP A 199 -5.08 -3.18 24.29
C ASP A 199 -3.69 -2.81 23.76
N GLU A 200 -3.67 -2.23 22.57
CA GLU A 200 -2.49 -1.63 21.98
C GLU A 200 -2.08 -0.40 22.78
N THR A 201 -1.19 -0.57 23.74
CA THR A 201 -0.45 0.56 24.28
C THR A 201 0.78 0.79 23.41
N ASN A 202 0.64 1.78 22.58
CA ASN A 202 1.65 2.47 21.80
C ASN A 202 2.81 2.91 22.72
N THR A 203 3.81 2.06 22.90
CA THR A 203 5.11 2.51 23.35
C THR A 203 5.84 3.04 22.14
N SER A 204 5.74 4.35 21.92
CA SER A 204 6.64 5.06 21.04
C SER A 204 8.07 4.83 21.52
N GLU A 205 8.77 3.87 20.94
CA GLU A 205 10.22 3.93 20.86
C GLU A 205 10.53 5.17 20.02
N THR A 206 10.94 6.21 20.68
CA THR A 206 11.52 7.39 20.07
C THR A 206 12.73 6.92 19.26
N THR A 207 12.55 6.69 17.99
CA THR A 207 13.66 6.68 17.03
C THR A 207 14.36 8.01 17.20
N LEU A 208 15.57 7.97 17.72
CA LEU A 208 16.45 9.13 17.79
C LEU A 208 16.82 9.58 16.38
N ARG A 209 15.90 10.27 15.73
CA ARG A 209 16.24 11.21 14.67
C ARG A 209 16.82 12.44 15.36
N ASP A 210 18.06 12.36 15.81
CA ASP A 210 18.82 13.56 16.07
C ASP A 210 19.42 14.04 14.75
N PRO A 211 18.92 15.11 14.15
CA PRO A 211 19.76 15.88 13.27
C PRO A 211 20.97 16.25 14.12
N ILE A 212 22.17 16.06 13.58
CA ILE A 212 23.41 16.50 14.21
C ILE A 212 23.30 18.01 14.32
N THR A 213 22.72 18.48 15.39
CA THR A 213 22.64 19.92 15.70
C THR A 213 24.07 20.43 15.82
N PRO A 214 24.45 21.52 15.15
CA PRO A 214 25.72 22.15 15.40
C PRO A 214 25.86 22.39 16.90
N LEU A 215 26.88 21.81 17.49
CA LEU A 215 27.26 22.12 18.88
C LEU A 215 27.62 23.60 18.93
N ASP A 216 27.23 24.27 20.02
CA ASP A 216 27.52 25.67 20.23
C ASP A 216 28.97 26.01 19.84
N GLU A 217 29.14 27.02 18.99
CA GLU A 217 30.40 27.44 18.41
C GLU A 217 31.48 27.79 19.44
N ILE A 218 31.14 27.82 20.72
CA ILE A 218 32.00 28.28 21.82
C ILE A 218 33.17 27.32 22.10
N ASN A 219 33.06 26.04 21.74
CA ASN A 219 34.06 25.01 22.07
C ASN A 219 34.57 24.28 20.80
N HIS A 220 34.70 24.99 19.71
CA HIS A 220 35.24 24.41 18.51
C HIS A 220 36.74 24.70 18.33
N ARG A 221 37.42 23.84 17.57
CA ARG A 221 38.83 24.01 17.22
C ARG A 221 39.04 23.65 15.74
N ASP A 222 39.52 24.63 14.98
CA ASP A 222 40.09 24.38 13.64
C ASP A 222 41.42 23.66 13.76
N VAL A 223 41.61 22.62 12.93
CA VAL A 223 42.84 21.84 12.91
C VAL A 223 43.30 21.65 11.46
N SER A 224 44.57 21.91 11.22
CA SER A 224 45.20 21.84 9.89
C SER A 224 46.33 20.80 9.81
N ASN A 225 46.67 20.16 10.91
CA ASN A 225 47.75 19.19 10.98
C ASN A 225 47.52 18.20 12.14
N TRP A 226 48.31 17.13 12.15
CA TRP A 226 48.22 16.06 13.13
C TRP A 226 48.33 16.51 14.58
N GLN A 227 49.25 17.42 14.88
CA GLN A 227 49.47 17.85 16.27
C GLN A 227 48.30 18.68 16.79
N GLU A 228 47.77 19.60 15.99
CA GLU A 228 46.56 20.36 16.35
C GLU A 228 45.34 19.43 16.52
N PHE A 229 45.16 18.45 15.63
CA PHE A 229 44.12 17.46 15.75
C PHE A 229 44.21 16.66 17.04
N MET A 230 45.39 16.13 17.37
CA MET A 230 45.56 15.33 18.57
C MET A 230 45.43 16.17 19.84
N LEU A 231 45.91 17.41 19.88
CA LEU A 231 45.72 18.34 21.01
C LEU A 231 44.24 18.65 21.22
N ALA A 232 43.47 18.90 20.15
CA ALA A 232 42.03 19.13 20.25
C ALA A 232 41.28 17.85 20.71
N LEU A 233 41.68 16.68 20.22
CA LEU A 233 41.10 15.40 20.56
C LEU A 233 41.20 15.08 22.05
N VAL A 234 42.33 15.39 22.69
CA VAL A 234 42.57 15.09 24.13
C VAL A 234 42.18 16.23 25.05
N ASP A 235 41.76 17.37 24.55
CA ASP A 235 41.28 18.49 25.34
C ASP A 235 39.77 18.26 25.66
N PRO A 236 39.40 17.99 26.95
CA PRO A 236 38.03 17.69 27.30
C PRO A 236 37.05 18.87 27.13
N THR A 237 37.56 20.08 26.91
CA THR A 237 36.76 21.28 26.70
C THR A 237 36.30 21.45 25.26
N ILE A 238 36.94 20.78 24.31
CA ILE A 238 36.61 20.87 22.86
C ILE A 238 35.52 19.83 22.50
N ASN A 239 34.43 20.32 21.99
CA ASN A 239 33.30 19.47 21.57
C ASN A 239 33.14 19.33 20.04
N TYR A 240 33.81 20.19 19.30
CA TYR A 240 33.78 20.20 17.83
C TYR A 240 35.20 20.44 17.27
N ILE A 241 35.70 19.48 16.51
CA ILE A 241 36.98 19.57 15.81
C ILE A 241 36.69 19.77 14.34
N ASN A 242 37.10 20.88 13.79
CA ASN A 242 36.86 21.26 12.41
C ASN A 242 38.15 21.06 11.60
N VAL A 243 38.19 20.05 10.76
CA VAL A 243 39.34 19.80 9.89
C VAL A 243 39.30 20.76 8.71
N ILE A 244 40.34 21.56 8.54
CA ILE A 244 40.41 22.64 7.53
C ILE A 244 41.47 22.39 6.45
N ASN A 245 42.17 21.27 6.50
CA ASN A 245 43.17 20.87 5.53
C ASN A 245 43.39 19.36 5.52
N ASP A 246 43.86 18.78 4.44
CA ASP A 246 44.39 17.44 4.39
C ASP A 246 45.67 17.36 5.23
N PHE A 247 45.83 16.31 6.02
CA PHE A 247 47.10 16.11 6.77
C PHE A 247 47.37 14.63 7.05
N GLU A 248 48.64 14.35 7.44
CA GLU A 248 49.07 13.02 7.82
C GLU A 248 49.61 12.96 9.25
N SER A 249 49.58 11.76 9.85
CA SER A 249 50.27 11.54 11.14
C SER A 249 51.75 11.71 11.03
N THR A 250 52.40 11.98 12.15
CA THR A 250 53.86 12.25 12.21
C THR A 250 54.67 11.05 12.70
N ASP A 251 56.01 11.08 12.58
CA ASP A 251 56.87 10.02 13.09
C ASP A 251 56.90 9.96 14.64
N ASN A 252 56.43 11.01 15.30
CA ASN A 252 56.17 11.02 16.72
C ASN A 252 54.71 11.49 16.99
N PRO A 253 53.73 10.59 16.81
CA PRO A 253 52.33 10.99 16.79
C PRO A 253 51.77 11.43 18.17
N THR A 254 52.54 11.23 19.26
CA THR A 254 52.21 11.66 20.60
C THR A 254 53.03 12.84 21.11
N ALA A 255 53.82 13.47 20.26
CA ALA A 255 54.69 14.61 20.66
C ALA A 255 53.88 15.74 21.29
N GLY A 256 54.29 16.21 22.45
CA GLY A 256 53.67 17.33 23.17
C GLY A 256 52.30 17.02 23.83
N LEU A 257 51.83 15.78 23.78
CA LEU A 257 50.55 15.38 24.39
C LEU A 257 50.77 14.95 25.87
N THR A 258 49.83 15.29 26.72
CA THR A 258 49.76 14.83 28.10
C THR A 258 48.57 13.89 28.32
N GLY A 259 48.72 12.88 29.18
CA GLY A 259 47.67 11.92 29.47
C GLY A 259 47.41 10.90 28.33
N VAL A 260 48.29 10.84 27.37
CA VAL A 260 48.27 9.93 26.23
C VAL A 260 49.47 9.01 26.33
N GLN A 261 49.25 7.74 26.09
CA GLN A 261 50.32 6.73 26.06
C GLN A 261 50.35 6.10 24.65
N GLY A 262 51.52 6.04 24.08
CA GLY A 262 51.77 5.31 22.83
C GLY A 262 52.72 4.14 23.09
N ASN A 263 52.53 3.03 22.38
CA ASN A 263 53.58 2.04 22.30
C ASN A 263 54.69 2.64 21.44
N SER A 264 55.92 2.46 21.82
CA SER A 264 57.14 2.99 21.18
C SER A 264 57.05 3.40 19.72
N ALA A 265 57.08 4.57 19.55
CA ALA A 265 56.86 5.66 18.71
C ALA A 265 57.51 5.71 17.34
N THR A 266 57.54 4.70 16.57
CA THR A 266 57.88 4.85 15.15
C THR A 266 56.73 4.29 14.32
N SER A 267 56.04 5.17 13.60
CA SER A 267 55.15 4.74 12.51
C SER A 267 56.02 3.96 11.52
N ASN A 268 55.97 2.63 11.66
CA ASN A 268 56.66 1.77 10.71
C ASN A 268 55.81 1.72 9.44
N PRO A 269 56.30 2.27 8.30
CA PRO A 269 55.57 2.18 7.04
C PRO A 269 55.33 0.73 6.58
N ASN A 270 56.00 -0.23 7.21
CA ASN A 270 55.87 -1.68 6.90
C ASN A 270 54.94 -2.44 7.88
N GLY A 271 54.05 -1.78 8.57
CA GLY A 271 52.97 -2.48 9.32
C GLY A 271 53.26 -2.72 10.80
N GLY A 272 54.18 -1.98 11.39
CA GLY A 272 54.28 -1.89 12.85
C GLY A 272 53.11 -1.03 13.38
N ALA A 273 52.23 -1.63 14.14
CA ALA A 273 51.07 -0.89 14.67
C ALA A 273 51.51 0.08 15.78
N VAL A 274 51.24 1.36 15.57
CA VAL A 274 51.35 2.38 16.60
C VAL A 274 49.99 2.56 17.25
N TYR A 275 49.88 2.25 18.54
CA TYR A 275 48.65 2.42 19.31
C TYR A 275 48.76 3.62 20.21
N ILE A 276 47.78 4.50 20.13
CA ILE A 276 47.67 5.63 21.08
C ILE A 276 46.50 5.38 22.02
N TRP A 277 46.85 5.25 23.31
CA TRP A 277 45.86 5.11 24.38
C TRP A 277 45.54 6.48 24.95
N ILE A 278 44.26 6.73 25.19
CA ILE A 278 43.78 7.98 25.74
C ILE A 278 43.06 7.68 27.07
N ASN A 279 43.21 8.57 28.08
CA ASN A 279 42.48 8.41 29.30
C ASN A 279 40.99 8.68 29.09
N ALA A 280 40.11 7.92 29.73
CA ALA A 280 38.66 8.09 29.61
C ALA A 280 38.21 9.53 29.91
N SER A 281 38.82 10.20 30.90
CA SER A 281 38.50 11.59 31.27
C SER A 281 38.74 12.61 30.12
N GLN A 282 39.57 12.28 29.14
CA GLN A 282 39.87 13.15 28.01
C GLN A 282 38.88 13.01 26.86
N ILE A 283 38.21 11.89 26.76
CA ILE A 283 37.25 11.62 25.68
C ILE A 283 35.79 11.45 26.13
N SER A 284 35.54 11.41 27.44
CA SER A 284 34.20 11.23 28.02
C SER A 284 33.33 12.45 27.81
N ARG A 285 32.93 12.67 26.56
CA ARG A 285 32.05 13.76 26.11
C ARG A 285 31.40 13.42 24.80
N LYS A 286 30.46 14.25 24.38
CA LYS A 286 29.98 14.28 22.99
C LYS A 286 31.00 15.10 22.20
N LEU A 287 31.61 14.51 21.18
CA LEU A 287 32.61 15.11 20.31
C LEU A 287 32.27 14.86 18.87
N VAL A 288 32.26 15.91 18.07
CA VAL A 288 32.12 15.83 16.61
C VAL A 288 33.46 16.18 15.97
N ILE A 289 33.89 15.34 15.05
CA ILE A 289 35.04 15.56 14.19
C ILE A 289 34.50 15.75 12.77
N GLU A 290 34.43 16.98 12.34
CA GLU A 290 33.99 17.41 11.02
C GLU A 290 35.16 17.43 10.07
N GLY A 291 35.09 16.58 9.04
CA GLY A 291 36.17 16.45 8.08
C GLY A 291 36.11 17.45 6.94
N ASN A 292 34.97 18.07 6.62
CA ASN A 292 34.77 18.94 5.47
C ASN A 292 35.33 18.33 4.17
N ASP A 293 35.17 17.02 4.00
CA ASP A 293 35.73 16.25 2.89
C ASP A 293 37.27 16.23 2.80
N HIS A 294 37.94 16.67 3.84
CA HIS A 294 39.40 16.55 3.93
C HIS A 294 39.82 15.13 4.30
N GLN A 295 41.03 14.79 3.88
CA GLN A 295 41.62 13.48 4.18
C GLN A 295 42.56 13.55 5.38
N ILE A 296 42.43 12.59 6.27
CA ILE A 296 43.44 12.33 7.32
C ILE A 296 44.16 11.00 7.01
N ASP A 297 45.47 11.07 6.74
CA ASP A 297 46.30 9.89 6.63
C ASP A 297 46.88 9.51 7.99
N PHE A 298 46.32 8.48 8.61
CA PHE A 298 46.74 7.96 9.90
C PHE A 298 48.07 7.17 9.79
N ARG A 299 48.53 6.89 8.60
CA ARG A 299 49.70 6.01 8.36
C ARG A 299 49.51 4.65 9.08
N ALA A 300 50.39 4.27 9.97
CA ALA A 300 50.28 3.05 10.79
C ALA A 300 49.71 3.30 12.21
N VAL A 301 49.09 4.45 12.44
CA VAL A 301 48.57 4.85 13.76
C VAL A 301 47.14 4.43 13.97
N ALA A 302 46.84 3.84 15.11
CA ALA A 302 45.47 3.64 15.63
C ALA A 302 45.31 4.47 16.90
N VAL A 303 44.28 5.27 16.97
CA VAL A 303 43.97 6.15 18.11
C VAL A 303 42.71 5.65 18.82
N GLY A 304 42.70 5.82 20.13
CA GLY A 304 41.44 5.69 20.90
C GLY A 304 41.29 4.46 21.73
N TYR A 305 42.35 3.69 21.97
CA TYR A 305 42.26 2.69 23.06
C TYR A 305 42.15 3.37 24.41
N VAL A 306 41.07 3.04 25.15
CA VAL A 306 40.78 3.67 26.43
C VAL A 306 41.33 2.82 27.54
N ASN A 307 42.07 3.44 28.47
CA ASN A 307 42.69 2.72 29.59
C ASN A 307 41.65 2.18 30.57
N SER A 308 41.99 1.08 31.26
CA SER A 308 41.12 0.24 32.09
C SER A 308 40.53 0.87 33.37
N THR A 309 40.81 2.13 33.64
CA THR A 309 40.17 2.88 34.75
C THR A 309 38.84 3.52 34.38
N PHE A 310 38.19 3.01 33.34
CA PHE A 310 36.90 3.51 32.92
C PHE A 310 35.85 3.42 34.03
N ASN A 311 35.15 4.51 34.27
CA ASN A 311 33.96 4.55 35.09
C ASN A 311 32.74 4.56 34.16
N ALA A 312 31.78 3.65 34.38
CA ALA A 312 30.56 3.56 33.60
C ALA A 312 29.74 4.88 33.57
N ASN A 313 30.01 5.79 34.49
CA ASN A 313 29.35 7.09 34.59
C ASN A 313 29.96 8.17 33.69
N THR A 314 30.97 7.85 32.85
CA THR A 314 31.62 8.80 31.96
C THR A 314 31.62 8.26 30.52
N PRO A 315 30.46 8.16 29.88
CA PRO A 315 30.38 7.68 28.50
C PRO A 315 30.96 8.72 27.52
N TRP A 316 31.38 8.23 26.37
CA TRP A 316 31.71 9.05 25.21
C TRP A 316 30.75 8.82 24.07
N ASP A 317 30.51 9.89 23.27
CA ASP A 317 29.79 9.83 22.02
C ASP A 317 30.61 10.59 20.97
N ILE A 318 31.32 9.86 20.15
CA ILE A 318 32.30 10.43 19.21
C ILE A 318 31.80 10.17 17.78
N THR A 319 31.64 11.25 17.03
CA THR A 319 31.18 11.25 15.67
C THR A 319 32.32 11.67 14.75
N PHE A 320 32.60 10.87 13.74
CA PHE A 320 33.36 11.25 12.56
C PHE A 320 32.40 11.47 11.42
N GLN A 321 32.46 12.64 10.81
CA GLN A 321 31.55 12.96 9.72
C GLN A 321 32.24 13.73 8.58
N ASN A 322 31.73 13.50 7.35
CA ASN A 322 32.20 14.16 6.12
C ASN A 322 33.74 14.10 5.97
N ILE A 323 34.32 12.92 6.11
CA ILE A 323 35.75 12.74 6.23
C ILE A 323 36.28 11.56 5.41
N ASP A 324 37.46 11.73 4.83
CA ASP A 324 38.19 10.67 4.15
C ASP A 324 39.35 10.18 5.06
N ILE A 325 39.40 8.91 5.31
CA ILE A 325 40.41 8.27 6.16
C ILE A 325 41.21 7.26 5.35
N VAL A 326 42.54 7.38 5.39
CA VAL A 326 43.46 6.37 4.90
C VAL A 326 44.41 5.91 5.99
N HIS A 327 44.67 4.61 6.06
CA HIS A 327 45.51 4.06 7.11
C HIS A 327 46.08 2.68 6.78
N GLY A 328 47.21 2.33 7.38
CA GLY A 328 47.79 1.00 7.30
C GLY A 328 47.79 0.21 8.62
N ASN A 329 47.06 0.70 9.64
CA ASN A 329 47.04 0.03 10.93
C ASN A 329 46.14 -1.20 10.89
N TYR A 330 46.59 -2.22 11.59
CA TYR A 330 45.87 -3.49 11.70
C TYR A 330 44.48 -3.43 12.33
N TYR A 331 44.29 -2.55 13.33
CA TYR A 331 43.04 -2.40 14.07
C TYR A 331 42.17 -1.18 13.66
N GLY A 332 42.46 -0.57 12.54
CA GLY A 332 41.78 0.64 12.12
C GLY A 332 42.42 1.92 12.63
N ALA A 333 41.90 3.06 12.17
CA ALA A 333 42.44 4.38 12.51
C ALA A 333 41.93 4.89 13.87
N MET A 334 40.65 4.76 14.12
CA MET A 334 39.99 5.35 15.30
C MET A 334 39.04 4.33 15.93
N ASN A 335 39.31 3.90 17.16
CA ASN A 335 38.61 2.78 17.77
C ASN A 335 37.77 3.12 19.01
N PHE A 336 38.22 3.98 19.88
CA PHE A 336 37.57 4.36 21.14
C PHE A 336 36.89 3.18 21.88
N THR A 337 37.63 2.13 22.08
CA THR A 337 37.20 0.91 22.76
C THR A 337 37.94 0.73 24.11
N ASN A 338 37.24 0.14 25.08
CA ASN A 338 37.86 -0.15 26.37
C ASN A 338 38.74 -1.42 26.29
N LEU A 339 40.00 -1.31 26.60
CA LEU A 339 40.94 -2.44 26.59
C LEU A 339 40.59 -3.55 27.61
N SER A 340 39.82 -3.26 28.67
CA SER A 340 39.38 -4.30 29.60
C SER A 340 38.32 -5.24 29.02
N GLY A 341 37.80 -4.97 27.84
CA GLY A 341 36.73 -5.73 27.21
C GLY A 341 35.34 -5.55 27.84
N THR A 342 35.18 -4.69 28.83
CA THR A 342 33.87 -4.43 29.45
C THR A 342 33.02 -3.60 28.49
N PHE A 343 31.86 -4.10 28.17
CA PHE A 343 30.93 -3.43 27.25
C PHE A 343 30.34 -2.16 27.85
N GLN A 344 30.42 -1.08 27.07
CA GLN A 344 30.01 0.28 27.46
C GLN A 344 28.73 0.67 26.69
N SER A 345 27.60 0.23 27.19
CA SER A 345 26.30 0.41 26.47
C SER A 345 25.88 1.86 26.26
N GLN A 346 26.40 2.79 27.02
CA GLN A 346 26.10 4.22 26.93
C GLN A 346 27.10 5.00 26.05
N SER A 347 28.25 4.42 25.74
CA SER A 347 29.22 5.03 24.84
C SER A 347 28.82 4.75 23.37
N ARG A 348 29.22 5.61 22.46
CA ARG A 348 28.96 5.49 21.02
C ARG A 348 30.17 5.89 20.20
N MET A 349 30.33 5.18 19.10
CA MET A 349 31.22 5.54 18.02
C MET A 349 30.38 5.67 16.74
N ARG A 350 30.38 6.84 16.13
CA ARG A 350 29.54 7.15 14.96
C ARG A 350 30.37 7.51 13.75
N TYR A 351 30.02 6.93 12.62
CA TYR A 351 30.56 7.29 11.30
C TYR A 351 29.43 7.77 10.40
N HIS A 352 29.57 8.99 9.91
CA HIS A 352 28.57 9.60 9.04
C HIS A 352 29.25 10.19 7.80
N ASN A 353 28.80 9.80 6.60
CA ASN A 353 29.44 10.24 5.34
C ASN A 353 30.97 10.10 5.39
N LEU A 354 31.45 8.88 5.45
CA LEU A 354 32.87 8.60 5.65
C LEU A 354 33.39 7.64 4.60
N THR A 355 34.56 7.94 4.03
CA THR A 355 35.34 7.00 3.24
C THR A 355 36.54 6.49 4.03
N ASN A 356 36.81 5.18 3.91
CA ASN A 356 37.97 4.55 4.50
C ASN A 356 38.67 3.66 3.47
N ALA A 357 39.97 3.89 3.28
CA ALA A 357 40.79 2.96 2.51
C ALA A 357 42.02 2.57 3.36
N GLY A 358 42.13 1.27 3.63
CA GLY A 358 43.16 0.81 4.52
C GLY A 358 43.05 -0.67 4.84
N ASN A 359 43.21 -1.01 6.08
CA ASN A 359 43.03 -2.37 6.56
C ASN A 359 41.62 -2.51 7.15
N GLN A 360 41.41 -2.20 8.39
CA GLN A 360 40.17 -2.35 9.12
C GLN A 360 39.54 -0.97 9.37
N LEU A 361 38.23 -0.80 9.13
CA LEU A 361 37.54 0.43 9.48
C LEU A 361 37.55 0.61 11.01
N ILE A 362 37.14 -0.42 11.75
CA ILE A 362 37.06 -0.31 13.21
C ILE A 362 37.22 -1.66 13.91
N HIS A 363 37.95 -1.64 15.03
CA HIS A 363 37.99 -2.68 16.05
C HIS A 363 37.40 -2.13 17.34
N SER A 364 36.12 -2.32 17.60
CA SER A 364 35.42 -1.78 18.77
C SER A 364 34.53 -2.83 19.45
N LEU A 365 35.16 -3.66 20.26
CA LEU A 365 34.47 -4.78 20.94
C LEU A 365 33.67 -4.35 22.15
N SER A 366 33.96 -3.20 22.73
CA SER A 366 33.30 -2.73 23.96
C SER A 366 32.38 -1.52 23.77
N THR A 367 32.37 -0.89 22.60
CA THR A 367 31.56 0.29 22.36
C THR A 367 30.64 0.06 21.12
N PRO A 368 29.35 0.34 21.22
CA PRO A 368 28.44 0.32 20.07
C PRO A 368 28.91 1.22 18.93
N VAL A 369 28.78 0.73 17.71
CA VAL A 369 29.14 1.44 16.46
C VAL A 369 27.87 1.76 15.69
N ILE A 370 27.79 2.98 15.19
CA ILE A 370 26.65 3.48 14.40
C ILE A 370 27.18 4.00 13.07
N LEU A 371 26.60 3.53 11.97
CA LEU A 371 26.85 4.04 10.63
C LEU A 371 25.66 4.83 10.13
N SER A 372 25.89 5.94 9.44
CA SER A 372 24.81 6.74 8.86
C SER A 372 25.27 7.52 7.61
N GLY A 373 24.33 7.92 6.77
CA GLY A 373 24.62 8.57 5.51
C GLY A 373 25.34 7.62 4.54
N HIS A 374 26.37 8.11 3.86
CA HIS A 374 27.17 7.31 2.94
C HIS A 374 28.48 6.87 3.58
N VAL A 375 28.65 5.58 3.85
CA VAL A 375 29.85 5.02 4.48
C VAL A 375 30.47 3.98 3.56
N THR A 376 31.70 4.23 3.13
CA THR A 376 32.48 3.26 2.35
C THR A 376 33.74 2.82 3.10
N SER A 377 34.04 1.53 3.07
CA SER A 377 35.29 1.02 3.63
C SER A 377 35.86 -0.10 2.77
N HIS A 378 37.00 0.18 2.15
CA HIS A 378 37.68 -0.74 1.27
C HIS A 378 39.03 -1.18 1.84
N GLN A 379 39.18 -2.48 2.05
CA GLN A 379 40.49 -3.04 2.36
C GLN A 379 41.39 -3.01 1.13
N VAL A 380 42.57 -2.43 1.25
CA VAL A 380 43.51 -2.28 0.13
C VAL A 380 44.92 -2.76 0.53
N VAL A 381 45.67 -3.26 -0.43
CA VAL A 381 47.09 -3.64 -0.20
C VAL A 381 48.03 -2.44 -0.24
N THR A 382 47.59 -1.37 -0.88
CA THR A 382 48.36 -0.13 -1.02
C THR A 382 47.38 1.01 -1.19
N TYR A 383 47.63 2.14 -0.54
CA TYR A 383 46.92 3.38 -0.85
C TYR A 383 47.92 4.51 -1.17
N THR A 384 47.43 5.54 -1.84
CA THR A 384 48.13 6.80 -2.05
C THR A 384 47.28 7.89 -1.41
N SER A 385 47.84 8.58 -0.40
CA SER A 385 47.15 9.70 0.23
C SER A 385 47.12 10.93 -0.70
N ARG A 386 46.26 11.89 -0.39
CA ARG A 386 46.16 13.16 -1.15
C ARG A 386 47.44 13.98 -1.08
N SER A 387 48.28 13.77 -0.05
CA SER A 387 49.61 14.33 0.04
C SER A 387 50.63 13.68 -0.92
N GLY A 388 50.24 12.58 -1.61
CA GLY A 388 51.11 11.83 -2.52
C GLY A 388 51.90 10.70 -1.82
N ARG A 389 51.71 10.46 -0.53
CA ARG A 389 52.32 9.34 0.16
C ARG A 389 51.75 8.01 -0.34
N VAL A 390 52.64 7.10 -0.70
CA VAL A 390 52.27 5.70 -1.01
C VAL A 390 52.57 4.83 0.21
N GLN A 391 51.58 4.15 0.70
CA GLN A 391 51.69 3.24 1.84
C GLN A 391 51.28 1.83 1.44
N ASN A 392 52.24 0.89 1.61
CA ASN A 392 51.93 -0.55 1.52
C ASN A 392 51.39 -1.06 2.85
N ILE A 393 50.33 -1.87 2.79
CA ILE A 393 49.69 -2.47 3.96
C ILE A 393 50.07 -3.94 4.03
N ASN A 394 50.70 -4.33 5.11
CA ASN A 394 51.00 -5.71 5.41
C ASN A 394 49.95 -6.25 6.41
N ASN A 395 49.68 -7.54 6.39
CA ASN A 395 48.75 -8.18 7.31
C ASN A 395 47.27 -7.73 7.15
N ILE A 396 46.77 -7.80 5.95
CA ILE A 396 45.38 -7.52 5.60
C ILE A 396 44.44 -8.72 5.90
N PHE A 397 44.57 -9.33 7.06
CA PHE A 397 43.81 -10.54 7.44
C PHE A 397 42.64 -10.26 8.39
N GLN A 398 42.49 -9.05 8.83
CA GLN A 398 41.40 -8.66 9.72
C GLN A 398 40.12 -8.42 8.95
N ALA A 399 38.98 -8.61 9.65
CA ALA A 399 37.70 -8.18 9.12
C ALA A 399 37.68 -6.66 8.97
N ASN A 400 36.85 -6.15 8.10
CA ASN A 400 36.67 -4.70 7.95
C ASN A 400 36.13 -4.07 9.23
N MET A 401 35.20 -4.76 9.90
CA MET A 401 34.65 -4.35 11.18
C MET A 401 34.65 -5.51 12.17
N GLU A 402 35.28 -5.30 13.31
CA GLU A 402 35.22 -6.21 14.46
C GLU A 402 34.53 -5.49 15.61
N VAL A 403 33.28 -5.83 15.87
CA VAL A 403 32.40 -5.10 16.78
C VAL A 403 31.57 -6.03 17.64
N ASN A 404 30.94 -5.51 18.68
CA ASN A 404 29.93 -6.23 19.44
C ASN A 404 28.51 -5.81 19.09
N GLN A 405 28.30 -4.51 18.87
CA GLN A 405 27.03 -3.97 18.41
C GLN A 405 27.26 -3.04 17.24
N LEU A 406 26.46 -3.23 16.19
CA LEU A 406 26.45 -2.41 14.99
C LEU A 406 25.01 -1.98 14.68
N GLU A 407 24.85 -0.70 14.48
CA GLU A 407 23.60 -0.10 14.01
C GLU A 407 23.86 0.70 12.73
N ILE A 408 23.07 0.47 11.72
CA ILE A 408 23.06 1.25 10.47
C ILE A 408 21.73 1.98 10.45
N LEU A 409 21.77 3.31 10.42
CA LEU A 409 20.56 4.13 10.52
C LEU A 409 19.78 4.14 9.22
N ASP A 410 18.49 4.46 9.31
CA ASP A 410 17.55 4.53 8.19
C ASP A 410 18.10 5.36 7.03
N GLY A 411 17.84 4.93 5.80
CA GLY A 411 18.22 5.63 4.59
C GLY A 411 19.72 5.69 4.28
N SER A 412 20.55 4.95 5.05
CA SER A 412 21.99 4.94 4.86
C SER A 412 22.42 4.10 3.65
N THR A 413 23.55 4.46 3.06
CA THR A 413 24.24 3.66 2.04
C THR A 413 25.59 3.18 2.58
N VAL A 414 25.83 1.87 2.57
CA VAL A 414 27.06 1.28 3.13
C VAL A 414 27.71 0.35 2.12
N GLU A 415 28.98 0.61 1.80
CA GLU A 415 29.80 -0.23 0.94
C GLU A 415 31.02 -0.76 1.68
N LEU A 416 31.16 -2.07 1.78
CA LEU A 416 32.28 -2.71 2.47
C LEU A 416 32.95 -3.77 1.60
N SER A 417 34.27 -3.72 1.50
CA SER A 417 35.01 -4.77 0.80
C SER A 417 36.27 -5.19 1.51
N THR A 418 36.57 -6.48 1.42
CA THR A 418 37.83 -7.07 1.92
C THR A 418 38.53 -7.88 0.84
N ILE A 419 39.84 -8.04 0.96
CA ILE A 419 40.70 -8.74 0.02
C ILE A 419 40.90 -10.20 0.43
N SER A 420 41.02 -10.48 1.71
CA SER A 420 41.42 -11.80 2.21
C SER A 420 40.75 -12.25 3.53
N SER A 421 39.78 -11.52 3.99
CA SER A 421 39.09 -11.82 5.27
C SER A 421 37.59 -11.62 5.20
N GLY A 422 36.88 -11.78 6.32
CA GLY A 422 35.48 -11.42 6.47
C GLY A 422 35.28 -9.89 6.53
N ASN A 423 34.05 -9.46 6.47
CA ASN A 423 33.72 -8.03 6.54
C ASN A 423 33.24 -7.59 7.92
N ILE A 424 32.11 -8.10 8.36
CA ILE A 424 31.51 -7.69 9.64
C ILE A 424 31.55 -8.90 10.57
N MET A 425 32.20 -8.73 11.70
CA MET A 425 32.34 -9.77 12.73
C MET A 425 31.85 -9.28 14.08
N LEU A 426 30.78 -9.90 14.58
CA LEU A 426 30.24 -9.69 15.93
C LEU A 426 30.72 -10.82 16.83
N TYR A 427 31.75 -10.53 17.61
CA TYR A 427 32.51 -11.56 18.34
C TYR A 427 31.89 -12.07 19.64
N TYR A 428 31.06 -11.30 20.32
CA TYR A 428 30.62 -11.64 21.66
C TYR A 428 29.18 -12.19 21.72
N ASN A 429 28.91 -12.89 22.82
CA ASN A 429 27.66 -13.60 23.09
C ASN A 429 26.40 -12.71 23.18
N THR A 430 26.51 -11.43 22.94
CA THR A 430 25.41 -10.45 22.94
C THR A 430 25.46 -9.58 21.70
N GLY A 431 26.06 -10.09 20.64
CA GLY A 431 26.19 -9.37 19.40
C GLY A 431 24.82 -8.96 18.84
N LYS A 432 24.67 -7.69 18.49
CA LYS A 432 23.47 -7.18 17.85
C LYS A 432 23.86 -6.37 16.63
N MET A 433 23.28 -6.73 15.48
CA MET A 433 23.36 -5.94 14.27
C MET A 433 21.96 -5.53 13.88
N THR A 434 21.73 -4.22 13.79
CA THR A 434 20.47 -3.66 13.32
C THR A 434 20.74 -2.83 12.09
N ILE A 435 20.10 -3.18 11.01
CA ILE A 435 20.03 -2.39 9.78
C ILE A 435 18.68 -1.70 9.80
N GLY A 436 18.66 -0.39 9.69
CA GLY A 436 17.46 0.43 9.69
C GLY A 436 16.59 0.24 8.46
N ASP A 437 15.54 1.02 8.35
CA ASP A 437 14.65 1.02 7.19
C ASP A 437 15.29 1.76 6.00
N ASP A 438 14.95 1.38 4.78
CA ASP A 438 15.40 2.02 3.53
C ASP A 438 16.94 2.08 3.36
N VAL A 439 17.68 1.16 3.97
CA VAL A 439 19.14 1.08 3.89
C VAL A 439 19.56 0.34 2.61
N LYS A 440 20.59 0.86 1.94
CA LYS A 440 21.30 0.15 0.86
C LYS A 440 22.67 -0.27 1.34
N MET A 441 22.96 -1.57 1.27
CA MET A 441 24.23 -2.09 1.75
C MET A 441 24.81 -3.11 0.77
N GLU A 442 26.07 -2.89 0.38
CA GLU A 442 26.82 -3.86 -0.41
C GLU A 442 28.08 -4.32 0.33
N VAL A 443 28.25 -5.64 0.41
CA VAL A 443 29.37 -6.23 1.13
C VAL A 443 30.06 -7.30 0.27
N THR A 444 31.35 -7.13 0.01
CA THR A 444 32.15 -8.09 -0.72
C THR A 444 33.26 -8.68 0.18
N ALA A 445 33.28 -9.99 0.35
CA ALA A 445 34.32 -10.69 1.08
C ALA A 445 35.06 -11.68 0.17
N SER A 446 36.38 -11.70 0.27
CA SER A 446 37.25 -12.59 -0.52
C SER A 446 37.99 -13.65 0.34
N GLY A 447 37.45 -14.09 1.37
CA GLY A 447 37.78 -14.94 2.50
C GLY A 447 38.79 -16.11 2.34
N THR A 448 39.91 -15.91 1.72
CA THR A 448 40.94 -16.96 1.57
C THR A 448 41.92 -17.06 2.72
N GLY A 449 41.89 -16.17 3.67
CA GLY A 449 42.88 -16.14 4.77
C GLY A 449 42.35 -15.64 6.08
N GLY A 450 42.97 -16.03 7.14
CA GLY A 450 43.04 -15.44 8.45
C GLY A 450 41.80 -15.66 9.35
N GLU A 451 41.07 -14.68 9.58
CA GLU A 451 40.05 -14.64 10.61
C GLU A 451 38.82 -15.51 10.32
N ALA A 452 38.25 -16.05 11.36
CA ALA A 452 37.20 -17.04 11.41
C ALA A 452 36.21 -16.97 10.26
N ASN A 453 36.33 -17.88 9.31
CA ASN A 453 35.39 -18.18 8.24
C ASN A 453 35.23 -17.15 7.12
N GLY A 454 35.86 -15.98 7.18
CA GLY A 454 35.84 -14.99 6.10
C GLY A 454 34.45 -14.52 5.62
N ALA A 455 33.43 -14.59 6.44
CA ALA A 455 32.05 -14.28 6.07
C ALA A 455 31.83 -12.79 5.74
N ASN A 456 30.86 -12.49 4.88
CA ASN A 456 30.39 -11.12 4.76
C ASN A 456 29.86 -10.63 6.11
N ILE A 457 29.03 -11.43 6.77
CA ILE A 457 28.52 -11.15 8.11
C ILE A 457 28.68 -12.41 8.98
N MET A 458 29.44 -12.30 10.06
CA MET A 458 29.57 -13.35 11.06
C MET A 458 29.03 -12.87 12.41
N ILE A 459 28.17 -13.66 13.00
CA ILE A 459 27.62 -13.42 14.34
C ILE A 459 27.94 -14.60 15.22
N ALA A 460 28.77 -14.38 16.23
CA ALA A 460 29.19 -15.44 17.15
C ALA A 460 28.02 -15.89 18.04
N ASN A 461 27.21 -14.97 18.50
CA ASN A 461 25.96 -15.24 19.23
C ASN A 461 25.15 -13.95 19.29
N GLY A 462 23.93 -13.95 18.78
CA GLY A 462 23.10 -12.75 18.74
C GLY A 462 22.22 -12.65 17.53
N ASN A 463 21.75 -11.44 17.24
CA ASN A 463 20.70 -11.21 16.26
C ASN A 463 21.14 -10.24 15.15
N LEU A 464 20.69 -10.53 13.94
CA LEU A 464 20.70 -9.64 12.78
C LEU A 464 19.26 -9.29 12.42
N THR A 465 18.93 -8.00 12.46
CA THR A 465 17.65 -7.48 11.99
C THR A 465 17.88 -6.59 10.78
N ILE A 466 17.16 -6.82 9.71
CA ILE A 466 17.20 -6.05 8.47
C ILE A 466 15.89 -5.30 8.37
N GLY A 467 15.95 -3.97 8.37
CA GLY A 467 14.82 -3.06 8.38
C GLY A 467 13.99 -3.12 7.10
N LYS A 468 12.82 -2.51 7.16
CA LYS A 468 11.85 -2.53 6.05
C LYS A 468 12.41 -1.84 4.80
N ARG A 469 12.10 -2.37 3.62
CA ARG A 469 12.48 -1.82 2.31
C ARG A 469 13.99 -1.65 2.12
N SER A 470 14.80 -2.28 2.97
CA SER A 470 16.25 -2.25 2.85
C SER A 470 16.73 -3.27 1.81
N GLU A 471 17.75 -2.90 1.06
CA GLU A 471 18.39 -3.72 0.02
C GLU A 471 19.81 -4.07 0.45
N ILE A 472 20.07 -5.35 0.68
CA ILE A 472 21.35 -5.85 1.15
C ILE A 472 21.94 -6.81 0.11
N ILE A 473 23.06 -6.43 -0.47
CA ILE A 473 23.79 -7.26 -1.44
C ILE A 473 25.03 -7.84 -0.78
N LEU A 474 25.11 -9.16 -0.71
CA LEU A 474 26.27 -9.88 -0.19
C LEU A 474 26.96 -10.63 -1.31
N ASN A 475 28.24 -10.30 -1.54
CA ASN A 475 29.06 -10.88 -2.59
C ASN A 475 30.19 -11.74 -1.97
N PRO A 476 29.91 -12.93 -1.40
CA PRO A 476 30.96 -13.82 -0.93
C PRO A 476 31.70 -14.47 -2.12
N ARG A 477 33.01 -14.42 -2.08
CA ARG A 477 33.88 -14.97 -3.13
C ARG A 477 34.71 -16.12 -2.57
N PHE A 478 35.02 -17.05 -3.42
CA PHE A 478 35.80 -18.25 -3.10
C PHE A 478 35.16 -19.06 -1.97
N ASN A 479 35.84 -19.25 -0.86
CA ASN A 479 35.33 -20.02 0.30
C ASN A 479 34.58 -19.18 1.32
N SER A 480 34.32 -17.91 1.07
CA SER A 480 33.62 -17.04 1.99
C SER A 480 32.17 -17.45 2.11
N PRO A 481 31.63 -17.54 3.33
CA PRO A 481 30.17 -17.51 3.55
C PRO A 481 29.61 -16.10 3.35
N ALA A 482 28.32 -16.02 3.04
CA ALA A 482 27.61 -14.75 3.13
C ALA A 482 27.25 -14.44 4.58
N ILE A 483 26.55 -15.36 5.25
CA ILE A 483 26.14 -15.21 6.65
C ILE A 483 26.56 -16.45 7.43
N THR A 484 27.22 -16.22 8.56
CA THR A 484 27.59 -17.31 9.49
C THR A 484 27.13 -17.00 10.90
N LEU A 485 26.18 -17.79 11.40
CA LEU A 485 25.73 -17.76 12.77
C LEU A 485 26.40 -18.91 13.53
N THR A 486 27.45 -18.62 14.30
CA THR A 486 28.24 -19.65 15.00
C THR A 486 27.73 -19.99 16.38
N GLY A 487 26.96 -19.08 16.99
CA GLY A 487 26.36 -19.28 18.31
C GLY A 487 24.97 -19.92 18.27
N SER A 488 24.68 -20.76 19.23
CA SER A 488 23.36 -21.36 19.38
C SER A 488 22.32 -20.29 19.77
N GLY A 489 21.17 -20.32 19.13
CA GLY A 489 20.05 -19.41 19.38
C GLY A 489 20.16 -18.06 18.65
N SER A 490 21.05 -17.93 17.67
CA SER A 490 21.15 -16.74 16.86
C SER A 490 19.94 -16.58 15.92
N GLN A 491 19.58 -15.33 15.65
CA GLN A 491 18.39 -14.99 14.89
C GLN A 491 18.70 -14.05 13.72
N VAL A 492 18.04 -14.28 12.58
CA VAL A 492 18.07 -13.39 11.42
C VAL A 492 16.64 -13.09 11.02
N ASP A 493 16.28 -11.81 11.07
CA ASP A 493 14.95 -11.33 10.69
C ASP A 493 15.06 -10.34 9.53
N LEU A 494 14.42 -10.68 8.42
CA LEU A 494 14.15 -9.78 7.31
C LEU A 494 12.77 -9.17 7.55
N LEU A 495 12.70 -7.86 7.82
CA LEU A 495 11.43 -7.17 8.05
C LEU A 495 10.71 -6.89 6.73
N GLU A 496 9.45 -6.54 6.81
CA GLU A 496 8.55 -6.37 5.66
C GLU A 496 9.20 -5.60 4.49
N GLU A 497 9.07 -6.15 3.29
CA GLU A 497 9.57 -5.59 2.01
C GLU A 497 11.10 -5.43 1.92
N SER A 498 11.89 -6.03 2.81
CA SER A 498 13.33 -6.02 2.72
C SER A 498 13.86 -7.07 1.73
N GLU A 499 14.99 -6.77 1.10
CA GLU A 499 15.64 -7.68 0.15
C GLU A 499 17.06 -8.02 0.59
N VAL A 500 17.39 -9.31 0.56
CA VAL A 500 18.76 -9.82 0.70
C VAL A 500 19.12 -10.61 -0.53
N ILE A 501 20.11 -10.14 -1.26
CA ILE A 501 20.63 -10.75 -2.49
C ILE A 501 22.04 -11.25 -2.23
N ILE A 502 22.26 -12.56 -2.41
CA ILE A 502 23.55 -13.21 -2.18
C ILE A 502 24.10 -13.73 -3.50
N ASN A 503 25.17 -13.14 -3.98
CA ASN A 503 25.88 -13.54 -5.21
C ASN A 503 27.16 -14.29 -4.85
N ALA A 504 27.04 -15.57 -4.51
CA ALA A 504 28.18 -16.39 -4.13
C ALA A 504 28.88 -16.99 -5.34
N SER A 505 30.19 -16.86 -5.40
CA SER A 505 31.00 -17.44 -6.51
C SER A 505 32.24 -18.18 -6.01
N GLY A 506 32.64 -19.20 -6.78
CA GLY A 506 33.93 -19.89 -6.62
C GLY A 506 34.08 -20.76 -5.36
N ARG A 507 33.06 -21.49 -4.97
CA ARG A 507 33.08 -22.42 -3.83
C ARG A 507 33.98 -23.65 -4.09
N THR A 508 34.72 -24.04 -3.08
CA THR A 508 35.50 -25.29 -3.12
C THR A 508 34.76 -26.43 -2.41
N ASN A 509 35.19 -27.67 -2.73
CA ASN A 509 34.61 -28.87 -2.17
C ASN A 509 35.14 -29.13 -0.75
N ASN A 510 34.52 -28.55 0.27
CA ASN A 510 34.89 -28.78 1.67
C ASN A 510 33.60 -28.87 2.53
N ALA A 511 32.96 -30.05 2.45
CA ALA A 511 31.65 -30.31 3.05
C ALA A 511 31.58 -30.23 4.60
N ASN A 512 32.72 -30.28 5.26
CA ASN A 512 32.79 -30.40 6.71
C ASN A 512 33.13 -29.08 7.43
N ASN A 513 33.35 -28.04 6.67
CA ASN A 513 33.71 -26.74 7.22
C ASN A 513 32.55 -25.73 7.05
N SER A 514 32.20 -25.04 8.11
CA SER A 514 31.19 -23.97 8.07
C SER A 514 31.49 -22.87 7.04
N SER A 515 32.77 -22.66 6.75
CA SER A 515 33.22 -21.72 5.71
C SER A 515 32.89 -22.16 4.29
N SER A 516 32.46 -23.40 4.08
CA SER A 516 32.09 -23.91 2.74
C SER A 516 30.61 -23.67 2.40
N ASN A 517 29.78 -23.36 3.35
CA ASN A 517 28.35 -23.07 3.15
C ASN A 517 28.15 -21.58 2.91
N ILE A 518 27.18 -21.20 2.11
CA ILE A 518 26.89 -19.79 1.85
C ILE A 518 26.18 -19.17 3.05
N ILE A 519 25.20 -19.88 3.63
CA ILE A 519 24.65 -19.55 4.93
C ILE A 519 24.89 -20.72 5.86
N PHE A 520 25.49 -20.45 7.01
CA PHE A 520 25.66 -21.42 8.08
C PHE A 520 24.90 -20.96 9.35
N MET A 521 24.10 -21.86 9.92
CA MET A 521 23.32 -21.61 11.13
C MET A 521 23.62 -22.68 12.17
N ALA A 522 24.08 -22.27 13.34
CA ALA A 522 24.25 -23.17 14.50
C ALA A 522 22.87 -23.62 15.03
N ALA A 523 22.90 -24.56 15.97
CA ALA A 523 21.70 -25.11 16.59
C ALA A 523 20.84 -24.04 17.26
N GLN A 524 19.53 -24.25 17.28
CA GLN A 524 18.52 -23.37 17.87
C GLN A 524 18.45 -21.95 17.24
N SER A 525 19.04 -21.77 16.08
CA SER A 525 18.95 -20.51 15.35
C SER A 525 17.63 -20.40 14.57
N SER A 526 17.26 -19.17 14.24
CA SER A 526 16.13 -18.89 13.37
C SER A 526 16.51 -17.97 12.21
N LEU A 527 15.88 -18.17 11.08
CA LEU A 527 15.90 -17.26 9.94
C LEU A 527 14.47 -17.03 9.48
N ASN A 528 14.05 -15.79 9.48
CA ASN A 528 12.72 -15.38 9.06
C ASN A 528 12.80 -14.44 7.86
N VAL A 529 12.19 -14.84 6.73
CA VAL A 529 11.93 -13.99 5.57
C VAL A 529 10.53 -13.42 5.74
N GLY A 530 10.46 -12.16 6.17
CA GLY A 530 9.20 -11.52 6.53
C GLY A 530 8.27 -11.26 5.35
N LYS A 531 7.13 -10.68 5.66
CA LYS A 531 6.07 -10.40 4.68
C LYS A 531 6.60 -9.56 3.52
N LYS A 532 6.38 -10.01 2.28
CA LYS A 532 6.84 -9.40 1.03
C LYS A 532 8.37 -9.23 0.92
N SER A 533 9.12 -9.79 1.85
CA SER A 533 10.59 -9.74 1.84
C SER A 533 11.17 -10.79 0.89
N LYS A 534 12.43 -10.60 0.53
CA LYS A 534 13.12 -11.45 -0.44
C LYS A 534 14.48 -11.92 0.07
N LEU A 535 14.72 -13.22 0.01
CA LEU A 535 16.04 -13.82 0.13
C LEU A 535 16.37 -14.55 -1.18
N GLU A 536 17.28 -14.00 -1.94
CA GLU A 536 17.75 -14.58 -3.19
C GLU A 536 19.21 -15.02 -3.05
N ILE A 537 19.52 -16.26 -3.42
CA ILE A 537 20.86 -16.82 -3.35
C ILE A 537 21.23 -17.44 -4.69
N SER A 538 22.21 -16.86 -5.35
CA SER A 538 22.81 -17.37 -6.57
C SER A 538 24.20 -17.90 -6.28
N ALA A 539 24.38 -19.21 -6.38
CA ALA A 539 25.64 -19.88 -6.15
C ALA A 539 26.23 -20.35 -7.51
N SER A 540 27.18 -19.59 -8.03
CA SER A 540 27.87 -19.85 -9.29
C SER A 540 29.28 -20.41 -9.11
N ASP A 541 29.83 -21.01 -10.15
CA ASP A 541 31.18 -21.58 -10.17
C ASP A 541 31.46 -22.58 -9.04
N GLN A 542 30.42 -23.32 -8.65
CA GLN A 542 30.50 -24.28 -7.54
C GLN A 542 31.24 -25.57 -7.89
N GLY A 543 31.42 -25.83 -9.18
CA GLY A 543 32.12 -27.04 -9.65
C GLY A 543 31.42 -28.31 -9.14
N ASN A 544 32.15 -29.14 -8.40
CA ASN A 544 31.63 -30.35 -7.74
C ASN A 544 31.49 -30.19 -6.21
N SER A 545 31.22 -28.99 -5.72
CA SER A 545 31.05 -28.70 -4.29
C SER A 545 29.93 -29.56 -3.68
N THR A 546 30.24 -30.24 -2.62
CA THR A 546 29.27 -31.04 -1.83
C THR A 546 28.65 -30.19 -0.68
N ALA A 547 29.16 -28.98 -0.44
CA ALA A 547 28.64 -28.11 0.59
C ALA A 547 27.22 -27.62 0.22
N SER A 548 26.34 -27.50 1.19
CA SER A 548 25.00 -26.97 0.99
C SER A 548 25.05 -25.46 0.83
N VAL A 549 24.09 -24.90 0.10
CA VAL A 549 23.92 -23.46 0.05
C VAL A 549 23.54 -22.93 1.45
N ILE A 550 22.50 -23.49 2.05
CA ILE A 550 22.13 -23.22 3.44
C ILE A 550 22.38 -24.48 4.27
N HIS A 551 23.14 -24.36 5.34
CA HIS A 551 23.43 -25.44 6.27
C HIS A 551 23.01 -25.09 7.68
N VAL A 552 22.14 -25.90 8.25
CA VAL A 552 21.62 -25.73 9.60
C VAL A 552 22.16 -26.88 10.47
N ALA A 553 23.02 -26.54 11.42
CA ALA A 553 23.76 -27.52 12.25
C ALA A 553 23.03 -27.93 13.54
N GLY A 554 21.76 -28.16 13.49
CA GLY A 554 20.98 -28.59 14.66
C GLY A 554 19.49 -28.24 14.51
N ALA A 555 18.73 -28.28 15.61
CA ALA A 555 17.34 -27.84 15.60
C ALA A 555 17.29 -26.33 15.29
N ALA A 556 16.55 -25.96 14.27
CA ALA A 556 16.40 -24.57 13.86
C ALA A 556 15.05 -24.34 13.16
N THR A 557 14.64 -23.09 13.11
CA THR A 557 13.41 -22.66 12.43
C THR A 557 13.77 -21.80 11.23
N PHE A 558 13.21 -22.14 10.10
CA PHE A 558 13.26 -21.32 8.88
C PHE A 558 11.82 -21.01 8.45
N THR A 559 11.49 -19.73 8.32
CA THR A 559 10.14 -19.31 7.93
C THR A 559 10.18 -18.37 6.75
N VAL A 560 9.15 -18.44 5.91
CA VAL A 560 8.87 -17.45 4.88
C VAL A 560 7.42 -17.02 5.04
N ASP A 561 7.21 -15.76 5.36
CA ASP A 561 5.90 -15.19 5.61
C ASP A 561 5.13 -14.90 4.31
N LYS A 562 3.87 -14.46 4.47
CA LYS A 562 2.97 -14.15 3.35
C LYS A 562 3.66 -13.25 2.31
N GLU A 563 3.53 -13.62 1.03
CA GLU A 563 4.14 -12.94 -0.11
C GLU A 563 5.68 -12.86 -0.09
N GLY A 564 6.34 -13.50 0.88
CA GLY A 564 7.80 -13.59 0.94
C GLY A 564 8.38 -14.42 -0.21
N ILE A 565 9.62 -14.16 -0.57
CA ILE A 565 10.34 -14.82 -1.66
C ILE A 565 11.61 -15.49 -1.12
N LEU A 566 11.76 -16.77 -1.40
CA LEU A 566 13.02 -17.52 -1.26
C LEU A 566 13.40 -18.09 -2.63
N ASP A 567 14.50 -17.63 -3.19
CA ASP A 567 15.00 -18.12 -4.49
C ASP A 567 16.44 -18.59 -4.32
N ILE A 568 16.64 -19.90 -4.39
CA ILE A 568 17.97 -20.52 -4.24
C ILE A 568 18.35 -21.24 -5.51
N LYS A 569 19.45 -20.82 -6.11
CA LYS A 569 20.03 -21.41 -7.31
C LYS A 569 21.48 -21.85 -7.06
N SER A 570 21.85 -23.00 -7.58
CA SER A 570 23.23 -23.48 -7.51
C SER A 570 23.62 -24.27 -8.77
N ASP A 571 24.82 -24.02 -9.25
CA ASP A 571 25.38 -24.72 -10.41
C ASP A 571 26.30 -25.93 -10.04
N SER A 572 26.26 -26.37 -8.77
CA SER A 572 27.07 -27.55 -8.38
C SER A 572 26.62 -28.82 -9.08
N THR A 573 27.59 -29.56 -9.56
CA THR A 573 27.43 -30.88 -10.24
C THR A 573 27.59 -32.08 -9.31
N ALA A 574 27.79 -31.86 -7.98
CA ALA A 574 27.92 -32.94 -7.03
C ALA A 574 26.59 -33.63 -6.74
N SER A 575 26.53 -34.96 -6.79
CA SER A 575 25.31 -35.74 -6.52
C SER A 575 24.82 -35.62 -5.07
N THR A 576 25.73 -35.31 -4.15
CA THR A 576 25.41 -35.11 -2.71
C THR A 576 25.14 -33.67 -2.32
N HIS A 577 25.24 -32.73 -3.27
CA HIS A 577 24.94 -31.34 -3.04
C HIS A 577 23.43 -31.15 -2.76
N SER A 578 23.09 -30.38 -1.70
CA SER A 578 21.75 -29.95 -1.41
C SER A 578 21.71 -28.43 -1.37
N LEU A 579 20.59 -27.82 -1.72
CA LEU A 579 20.43 -26.38 -1.52
C LEU A 579 20.23 -26.05 -0.05
N MET A 580 19.44 -26.86 0.65
CA MET A 580 19.22 -26.72 2.08
C MET A 580 19.51 -28.04 2.78
N THR A 581 20.30 -28.01 3.86
CA THR A 581 20.60 -29.17 4.70
C THR A 581 20.33 -28.84 6.15
N PHE A 582 19.52 -29.68 6.78
CA PHE A 582 19.22 -29.63 8.21
C PHE A 582 19.80 -30.88 8.87
N THR A 583 20.61 -30.73 9.92
CA THR A 583 21.25 -31.86 10.59
C THR A 583 20.48 -32.39 11.80
N SER A 584 19.30 -31.84 12.08
CA SER A 584 18.46 -32.25 13.20
C SER A 584 17.03 -32.52 12.80
N ALA A 585 16.47 -33.53 13.43
CA ALA A 585 15.06 -33.89 13.31
C ALA A 585 14.06 -32.87 13.85
N ALA A 586 14.51 -31.96 14.70
CA ALA A 586 13.66 -30.93 15.30
C ALA A 586 13.67 -29.61 14.52
N SER A 587 14.29 -29.59 13.33
CA SER A 587 14.29 -28.42 12.47
C SER A 587 12.96 -28.32 11.71
N THR A 588 12.51 -27.09 11.52
CA THR A 588 11.32 -26.78 10.72
C THR A 588 11.65 -25.84 9.57
N PHE A 589 10.99 -26.06 8.45
CA PHE A 589 10.94 -25.14 7.34
C PHE A 589 9.47 -24.95 6.99
N SER A 590 8.93 -23.75 7.18
CA SER A 590 7.51 -23.45 6.97
C SER A 590 7.31 -22.18 6.17
N PHE A 591 6.24 -22.16 5.38
CA PHE A 591 5.78 -20.98 4.68
C PHE A 591 4.27 -21.07 4.43
N ALA A 592 3.61 -19.91 4.50
CA ALA A 592 2.21 -19.76 4.24
C ALA A 592 2.04 -18.63 3.22
N ASP A 593 1.32 -18.90 2.13
CA ASP A 593 1.09 -17.90 1.07
C ASP A 593 2.37 -17.20 0.57
N ALA A 594 3.49 -17.92 0.52
CA ALA A 594 4.73 -17.37 0.00
C ALA A 594 4.56 -17.03 -1.50
N ARG A 595 5.04 -15.87 -1.89
CA ARG A 595 4.97 -15.44 -3.30
C ARG A 595 5.74 -16.40 -4.20
N LYS A 596 6.92 -16.85 -3.74
CA LYS A 596 7.78 -17.77 -4.49
C LYS A 596 8.75 -18.49 -3.56
N ILE A 597 8.78 -19.81 -3.62
CA ILE A 597 9.87 -20.62 -3.07
C ILE A 597 10.48 -21.40 -4.23
N ASN A 598 11.62 -20.97 -4.73
CA ASN A 598 12.31 -21.63 -5.83
C ASN A 598 13.59 -22.30 -5.32
N LEU A 599 13.69 -23.60 -5.53
CA LEU A 599 14.87 -24.39 -5.24
C LEU A 599 15.36 -25.02 -6.55
N GLU A 600 16.50 -24.58 -7.06
CA GLU A 600 16.92 -24.91 -8.42
C GLU A 600 18.40 -25.32 -8.50
N ARG A 601 18.67 -26.44 -9.15
CA ARG A 601 19.98 -26.78 -9.67
C ARG A 601 20.06 -26.31 -11.12
N THR A 602 20.92 -25.34 -11.40
CA THR A 602 21.02 -24.76 -12.75
C THR A 602 21.82 -25.61 -13.71
N ARG A 603 22.49 -26.67 -13.21
CA ARG A 603 23.18 -27.68 -14.03
C ARG A 603 22.70 -29.08 -13.71
N SER A 604 22.66 -29.93 -14.70
CA SER A 604 22.38 -31.35 -14.52
C SER A 604 23.61 -32.10 -14.01
N ILE A 605 23.37 -33.04 -13.12
CA ILE A 605 24.40 -34.01 -12.70
C ILE A 605 24.50 -35.09 -13.79
N LEU A 606 25.64 -35.22 -14.42
CA LEU A 606 25.83 -36.16 -15.52
C LEU A 606 25.59 -37.62 -15.09
N GLY A 607 24.52 -38.22 -15.58
CA GLY A 607 24.33 -39.66 -15.68
C GLY A 607 23.77 -40.38 -14.47
N LEU A 608 23.50 -39.75 -13.32
CA LEU A 608 22.97 -40.39 -12.10
C LEU A 608 21.91 -39.53 -11.41
N LEU A 609 20.95 -40.19 -10.80
CA LEU A 609 20.04 -39.50 -9.89
C LEU A 609 20.81 -38.85 -8.73
N PRO A 610 20.46 -37.67 -8.29
CA PRO A 610 21.06 -37.07 -7.11
C PRO A 610 20.96 -38.01 -5.91
N THR A 611 22.05 -38.17 -5.17
CA THR A 611 22.05 -38.92 -3.91
C THR A 611 21.18 -38.18 -2.87
N ASN A 612 21.37 -36.86 -2.79
CA ASN A 612 20.60 -35.98 -1.90
C ASN A 612 19.54 -35.20 -2.67
N GLY A 613 18.44 -34.85 -2.01
CA GLY A 613 17.43 -33.94 -2.53
C GLY A 613 17.88 -32.48 -2.51
N LEU A 614 17.09 -31.60 -3.11
CA LEU A 614 17.25 -30.13 -2.98
C LEU A 614 17.17 -29.71 -1.51
N ILE A 615 16.27 -30.31 -0.75
CA ILE A 615 16.25 -30.27 0.71
C ILE A 615 16.69 -31.61 1.25
N SER A 616 17.62 -31.60 2.18
CA SER A 616 18.14 -32.80 2.85
C SER A 616 18.10 -32.61 4.36
N ILE A 617 17.68 -33.66 5.06
CA ILE A 617 17.73 -33.71 6.52
C ILE A 617 18.48 -34.96 6.94
N SER A 618 19.57 -34.80 7.67
CA SER A 618 20.31 -35.90 8.27
C SER A 618 19.84 -36.11 9.70
N GLY A 619 18.87 -36.95 9.90
CA GLY A 619 18.29 -37.24 11.21
C GLY A 619 16.85 -37.76 11.06
N SER A 620 16.15 -38.04 12.15
CA SER A 620 14.96 -38.83 12.02
C SER A 620 13.69 -38.10 11.57
N THR A 621 13.53 -36.79 11.70
CA THR A 621 12.31 -36.10 11.23
C THR A 621 12.51 -34.60 11.19
N GLY A 622 12.67 -33.99 10.03
CA GLY A 622 12.45 -32.54 9.79
C GLY A 622 11.10 -32.35 9.13
N LEU A 623 10.45 -31.26 9.42
CA LEU A 623 9.13 -30.94 8.92
C LEU A 623 9.19 -29.79 7.92
N LEU A 624 8.75 -30.06 6.69
CA LEU A 624 8.31 -29.01 5.77
C LEU A 624 6.80 -28.83 5.96
N ASP A 625 6.39 -27.64 6.29
CA ASP A 625 4.99 -27.26 6.50
C ASP A 625 4.60 -26.15 5.51
N VAL A 626 3.64 -26.44 4.64
CA VAL A 626 3.18 -25.54 3.60
C VAL A 626 1.68 -25.39 3.71
N ASP A 627 1.22 -24.16 3.79
CA ASP A 627 -0.22 -23.90 3.89
C ASP A 627 -0.91 -24.06 2.52
N ILE A 628 -0.91 -23.04 1.67
CA ILE A 628 -1.56 -23.13 0.36
C ILE A 628 -0.63 -22.60 -0.75
N GLN A 629 -0.40 -23.43 -1.77
CA GLN A 629 0.51 -23.09 -2.87
C GLN A 629 0.16 -23.82 -4.18
N SER A 630 0.56 -23.23 -5.29
CA SER A 630 0.77 -23.94 -6.54
C SER A 630 2.17 -24.57 -6.54
N VAL A 631 2.30 -25.83 -6.91
CA VAL A 631 3.59 -26.54 -6.88
C VAL A 631 3.95 -27.05 -8.26
N LYS A 632 5.14 -26.68 -8.73
CA LYS A 632 5.72 -27.17 -9.99
C LYS A 632 7.01 -27.92 -9.71
N GLN A 633 7.27 -28.99 -10.46
CA GLN A 633 8.46 -29.81 -10.31
C GLN A 633 9.05 -30.17 -11.66
N TRP A 634 10.34 -29.94 -11.79
CA TRP A 634 11.18 -30.44 -12.90
C TRP A 634 11.96 -31.65 -12.41
N GLN A 635 11.82 -32.75 -13.10
CA GLN A 635 12.56 -33.95 -12.78
C GLN A 635 14.05 -33.75 -13.00
N HIS A 636 14.84 -34.56 -12.37
CA HIS A 636 16.29 -34.53 -12.54
C HIS A 636 16.68 -34.61 -14.03
N GLY A 637 17.49 -33.64 -14.47
CA GLY A 637 17.94 -33.50 -15.86
C GLY A 637 17.05 -32.64 -16.75
N ASN A 638 15.85 -32.28 -16.30
CA ASN A 638 15.00 -31.34 -17.02
C ASN A 638 15.42 -29.89 -16.71
N LEU A 639 16.07 -29.25 -17.70
CA LEU A 639 16.52 -27.86 -17.65
C LEU A 639 15.64 -26.94 -18.50
N SER A 640 14.49 -27.45 -18.99
CA SER A 640 13.56 -26.67 -19.78
C SER A 640 12.74 -25.70 -18.89
N GLU A 641 12.04 -24.79 -19.52
CA GLU A 641 11.11 -23.90 -18.82
C GLU A 641 9.86 -24.65 -18.35
N GLU A 642 9.44 -25.68 -19.06
CA GLU A 642 8.25 -26.46 -18.77
C GLU A 642 8.49 -27.50 -17.68
N PRO A 643 7.65 -27.50 -16.61
CA PRO A 643 7.73 -28.50 -15.56
C PRO A 643 7.24 -29.89 -16.04
N ASP A 644 7.79 -30.96 -15.48
CA ASP A 644 7.24 -32.31 -15.67
C ASP A 644 5.92 -32.51 -14.94
N PHE A 645 5.75 -31.81 -13.82
CA PHE A 645 4.53 -31.85 -12.99
C PHE A 645 4.12 -30.48 -12.52
N SER A 646 2.82 -30.23 -12.48
CA SER A 646 2.21 -29.04 -11.92
C SER A 646 0.94 -29.43 -11.15
N TRP A 647 0.83 -28.95 -9.92
CA TRP A 647 -0.29 -29.21 -9.00
C TRP A 647 -0.80 -27.91 -8.43
N THR A 648 -2.07 -27.62 -8.62
CA THR A 648 -2.71 -26.39 -8.12
C THR A 648 -4.19 -26.66 -7.77
N PRO A 649 -4.62 -26.30 -6.57
CA PRO A 649 -3.85 -25.92 -5.40
C PRO A 649 -3.30 -27.12 -4.64
N ILE A 650 -2.25 -26.90 -3.86
CA ILE A 650 -1.79 -27.82 -2.82
C ILE A 650 -1.88 -27.08 -1.49
N PHE A 651 -2.57 -27.62 -0.54
CA PHE A 651 -2.72 -27.06 0.80
C PHE A 651 -2.59 -28.13 1.90
N ASN A 652 -2.31 -27.65 3.12
CA ASN A 652 -2.04 -28.49 4.30
C ASN A 652 -0.90 -29.50 4.06
N LEU A 653 0.07 -29.16 3.22
CA LEU A 653 1.18 -30.05 2.89
C LEU A 653 2.15 -30.16 4.06
N LYS A 654 2.30 -31.36 4.59
CA LYS A 654 3.29 -31.71 5.60
C LYS A 654 4.20 -32.83 5.12
N ILE A 655 5.47 -32.54 5.10
CA ILE A 655 6.49 -33.50 4.66
C ILE A 655 7.45 -33.78 5.81
N ASN A 656 7.51 -35.01 6.23
CA ASN A 656 8.50 -35.49 7.17
C ASN A 656 9.68 -36.10 6.40
N TYR A 657 10.88 -35.78 6.85
CA TYR A 657 12.09 -36.33 6.26
C TYR A 657 12.70 -37.35 7.23
N ALA A 658 12.87 -38.57 6.75
CA ALA A 658 13.71 -39.56 7.39
C ALA A 658 14.95 -39.75 6.51
N GLY A 659 16.05 -39.08 6.85
CA GLY A 659 17.25 -39.08 6.01
C GLY A 659 17.07 -38.22 4.74
N THR A 660 17.34 -38.80 3.57
CA THR A 660 17.24 -38.12 2.27
C THR A 660 15.90 -38.31 1.54
N LEU A 661 14.97 -39.08 2.12
CA LEU A 661 13.71 -39.44 1.52
C LEU A 661 12.55 -38.71 2.20
N PRO A 662 11.76 -37.95 1.47
CA PRO A 662 10.58 -37.32 2.02
C PRO A 662 9.47 -38.36 2.22
N THR A 663 8.70 -38.16 3.28
CA THR A 663 7.43 -38.86 3.51
C THR A 663 6.34 -37.80 3.62
N ILE A 664 5.41 -37.80 2.68
CA ILE A 664 4.25 -36.90 2.73
C ILE A 664 3.30 -37.41 3.83
N SER A 665 3.26 -36.68 4.94
CA SER A 665 2.38 -37.04 6.06
C SER A 665 0.97 -36.48 5.88
N ASN A 666 0.83 -35.34 5.25
CA ASN A 666 -0.42 -34.73 4.87
C ASN A 666 -0.31 -33.99 3.54
N VAL A 667 -1.35 -33.96 2.76
CA VAL A 667 -1.57 -33.09 1.62
C VAL A 667 -3.06 -33.07 1.31
N SER A 668 -3.58 -31.93 0.95
CA SER A 668 -4.95 -31.72 0.51
C SER A 668 -4.96 -30.91 -0.78
N SER A 669 -6.04 -31.06 -1.54
CA SER A 669 -6.32 -30.30 -2.76
C SER A 669 -7.82 -30.24 -2.99
N ILE A 670 -8.25 -29.53 -4.03
CA ILE A 670 -9.65 -29.50 -4.47
C ILE A 670 -10.09 -30.79 -5.19
N SER A 671 -9.18 -31.69 -5.51
CA SER A 671 -9.52 -32.98 -6.10
C SER A 671 -8.56 -34.09 -5.67
N GLN A 672 -9.11 -35.29 -5.49
CA GLN A 672 -8.35 -36.50 -5.13
C GLN A 672 -7.29 -36.84 -6.19
N ASN A 673 -7.55 -36.55 -7.47
CA ASN A 673 -6.61 -36.81 -8.55
C ASN A 673 -5.33 -35.97 -8.41
N ILE A 674 -5.43 -34.71 -7.96
CA ILE A 674 -4.28 -33.84 -7.71
C ILE A 674 -3.49 -34.40 -6.53
N GLU A 675 -4.15 -34.80 -5.44
CA GLU A 675 -3.50 -35.38 -4.26
C GLU A 675 -2.77 -36.67 -4.58
N ASP A 676 -3.41 -37.61 -5.28
CA ASP A 676 -2.82 -38.89 -5.66
C ASP A 676 -1.64 -38.72 -6.61
N SER A 677 -1.75 -37.79 -7.57
CA SER A 677 -0.67 -37.44 -8.48
C SER A 677 0.51 -36.81 -7.70
N PHE A 678 0.23 -35.89 -6.77
CA PHE A 678 1.27 -35.30 -5.93
C PHE A 678 1.96 -36.34 -5.05
N ARG A 679 1.21 -37.20 -4.35
CA ARG A 679 1.75 -38.25 -3.50
C ARG A 679 2.64 -39.21 -4.27
N THR A 680 2.32 -39.47 -5.52
CA THR A 680 3.02 -40.44 -6.36
C THR A 680 4.31 -39.88 -6.97
N ASN A 681 4.30 -38.62 -7.38
CA ASN A 681 5.33 -38.04 -8.25
C ASN A 681 6.23 -36.99 -7.57
N PHE A 682 5.77 -36.39 -6.47
CA PHE A 682 6.58 -35.39 -5.79
C PHE A 682 7.84 -35.98 -5.17
N THR A 683 9.00 -35.38 -5.46
CA THR A 683 10.29 -35.77 -4.90
C THR A 683 11.23 -34.58 -4.77
N THR A 684 11.99 -34.51 -3.67
CA THR A 684 13.06 -33.52 -3.52
C THR A 684 14.32 -33.83 -4.30
N ARG A 685 14.44 -35.02 -4.91
CA ARG A 685 15.53 -35.39 -5.85
C ARG A 685 15.24 -34.87 -7.27
N ALA A 686 14.75 -33.65 -7.34
CA ALA A 686 14.38 -32.94 -8.54
C ALA A 686 15.51 -32.04 -9.05
N GLN A 687 15.38 -31.57 -10.28
CA GLN A 687 16.18 -30.49 -10.83
C GLN A 687 15.77 -29.15 -10.22
N ARG A 688 14.45 -28.95 -10.14
CA ARG A 688 13.85 -27.73 -9.58
C ARG A 688 12.52 -28.06 -8.94
N ILE A 689 12.23 -27.37 -7.83
CA ILE A 689 10.92 -27.31 -7.19
C ILE A 689 10.56 -25.85 -7.03
N LEU A 690 9.36 -25.50 -7.45
CA LEU A 690 8.84 -24.16 -7.36
C LEU A 690 7.47 -24.19 -6.69
N PHE A 691 7.35 -23.48 -5.56
CA PHE A 691 6.08 -23.16 -4.95
C PHE A 691 5.74 -21.71 -5.29
N GLU A 692 4.54 -21.48 -5.76
CA GLU A 692 4.08 -20.17 -6.19
C GLU A 692 2.80 -19.78 -5.45
N TYR A 693 2.67 -18.50 -5.19
CA TYR A 693 1.50 -17.90 -4.58
C TYR A 693 0.24 -18.16 -5.40
N ILE A 694 -0.81 -18.51 -4.71
CA ILE A 694 -2.15 -18.52 -5.27
C ILE A 694 -2.78 -17.17 -4.91
N PRO A 695 -3.14 -16.33 -5.90
CA PRO A 695 -3.72 -15.03 -5.65
C PRO A 695 -4.93 -15.09 -4.73
N ASP A 696 -5.11 -14.10 -3.88
CA ASP A 696 -6.31 -13.95 -3.08
C ASP A 696 -7.53 -13.76 -4.00
N VAL A 697 -8.67 -14.25 -3.55
CA VAL A 697 -9.94 -14.04 -4.23
C VAL A 697 -10.52 -12.74 -3.73
N GLU A 698 -11.06 -11.96 -4.64
CA GLU A 698 -11.77 -10.72 -4.32
C GLU A 698 -13.18 -10.80 -4.89
N VAL A 699 -14.17 -10.29 -4.18
CA VAL A 699 -15.53 -10.16 -4.67
C VAL A 699 -16.16 -8.84 -4.24
N SER A 700 -16.92 -8.24 -5.14
CA SER A 700 -17.72 -7.05 -4.87
C SER A 700 -19.11 -7.22 -5.46
N MET A 701 -20.09 -6.57 -4.87
CA MET A 701 -21.48 -6.64 -5.28
C MET A 701 -22.05 -5.23 -5.39
N GLU A 702 -22.83 -5.00 -6.46
CA GLU A 702 -23.55 -3.74 -6.64
C GLU A 702 -24.70 -3.63 -5.63
N THR A 703 -25.17 -2.41 -5.39
CA THR A 703 -26.33 -2.15 -4.52
C THR A 703 -27.57 -2.87 -5.04
N LEU A 704 -28.34 -3.45 -4.13
CA LEU A 704 -29.59 -4.14 -4.43
C LEU A 704 -30.78 -3.34 -3.93
N SER A 705 -31.92 -3.49 -4.58
CA SER A 705 -33.16 -2.78 -4.25
C SER A 705 -34.35 -3.73 -4.18
N GLU A 706 -35.35 -3.41 -3.34
CA GLU A 706 -36.64 -4.09 -3.35
C GLU A 706 -37.58 -3.61 -4.47
N ASP A 707 -37.20 -2.55 -5.23
CA ASP A 707 -38.06 -1.93 -6.23
C ASP A 707 -38.11 -2.74 -7.52
N PRO A 708 -39.22 -3.37 -7.88
CA PRO A 708 -39.34 -4.21 -9.07
C PRO A 708 -39.15 -3.48 -10.40
N SER A 709 -39.20 -2.15 -10.40
CA SER A 709 -38.94 -1.37 -11.59
C SER A 709 -37.46 -1.31 -11.93
N LEU A 710 -36.57 -1.60 -10.98
CA LEU A 710 -35.15 -1.60 -11.12
C LEU A 710 -34.60 -2.96 -11.56
N GLU A 711 -33.51 -2.97 -12.32
CA GLU A 711 -32.82 -4.21 -12.64
C GLU A 711 -32.19 -4.86 -11.43
N ASN A 712 -31.61 -4.07 -10.54
CA ASN A 712 -30.95 -4.54 -9.32
C ASN A 712 -31.93 -5.03 -8.25
N SER A 713 -33.24 -5.08 -8.53
CA SER A 713 -34.20 -5.78 -7.69
C SER A 713 -34.33 -7.27 -8.01
N LYS A 714 -33.76 -7.71 -9.11
CA LYS A 714 -33.87 -9.06 -9.65
C LYS A 714 -32.61 -9.64 -10.25
N ILE A 715 -31.52 -8.84 -10.31
CA ILE A 715 -30.22 -9.28 -10.81
C ILE A 715 -29.17 -8.87 -9.80
N ILE A 716 -28.33 -9.82 -9.37
CA ILE A 716 -27.12 -9.54 -8.62
C ILE A 716 -25.99 -9.33 -9.62
N ARG A 717 -25.37 -8.17 -9.59
CA ARG A 717 -24.19 -7.85 -10.40
C ARG A 717 -23.01 -7.53 -9.50
N GLY A 718 -21.82 -7.73 -10.01
CA GLY A 718 -20.60 -7.35 -9.33
C GLY A 718 -19.37 -7.80 -10.08
N LYS A 719 -18.24 -7.64 -9.41
CA LYS A 719 -16.95 -8.14 -9.89
C LYS A 719 -16.36 -9.12 -8.88
N ALA A 720 -15.72 -10.13 -9.41
CA ALA A 720 -14.94 -11.08 -8.62
C ALA A 720 -13.65 -11.43 -9.36
N THR A 721 -12.72 -12.07 -8.68
CA THR A 721 -11.54 -12.63 -9.35
C THR A 721 -11.98 -13.47 -10.58
N PRO A 722 -11.40 -13.27 -11.76
CA PRO A 722 -11.78 -14.03 -12.96
C PRO A 722 -11.87 -15.53 -12.73
N HIS A 723 -12.89 -16.16 -13.27
CA HIS A 723 -13.17 -17.61 -13.14
C HIS A 723 -13.52 -18.10 -11.74
N SER A 724 -13.65 -17.24 -10.73
CA SER A 724 -14.15 -17.66 -9.43
C SER A 724 -15.61 -18.10 -9.51
N VAL A 725 -15.98 -19.11 -8.76
CA VAL A 725 -17.37 -19.55 -8.62
C VAL A 725 -18.04 -18.80 -7.48
N ILE A 726 -19.28 -18.38 -7.67
CA ILE A 726 -19.97 -17.49 -6.76
C ILE A 726 -21.26 -18.14 -6.26
N ARG A 727 -21.39 -18.18 -4.94
CA ARG A 727 -22.61 -18.59 -4.23
C ARG A 727 -23.23 -17.38 -3.55
N PHE A 728 -24.55 -17.26 -3.67
CA PHE A 728 -25.31 -16.21 -3.00
C PHE A 728 -26.16 -16.77 -1.86
N ASP A 729 -26.42 -15.94 -0.86
CA ASP A 729 -27.25 -16.26 0.29
C ASP A 729 -27.86 -14.99 0.90
N GLY A 730 -28.76 -15.11 1.86
CA GLY A 730 -29.24 -14.02 2.71
C GLY A 730 -30.60 -13.44 2.34
N ASP A 731 -31.18 -13.77 1.17
CA ASP A 731 -32.54 -13.36 0.79
C ASP A 731 -33.33 -14.55 0.28
N PRO A 732 -34.61 -14.73 0.71
CA PRO A 732 -35.47 -15.83 0.26
C PRO A 732 -35.73 -15.87 -1.25
N ALA A 733 -35.49 -14.79 -1.96
CA ALA A 733 -35.65 -14.74 -3.42
C ALA A 733 -34.54 -15.50 -4.16
N ILE A 734 -33.41 -15.75 -3.49
CA ILE A 734 -32.27 -16.48 -4.03
C ILE A 734 -32.57 -17.98 -3.97
N PRO A 735 -32.57 -18.70 -5.09
CA PRO A 735 -32.79 -20.13 -5.10
C PRO A 735 -31.58 -20.87 -4.51
N GLU A 736 -31.74 -22.15 -4.17
CA GLU A 736 -30.59 -23.00 -3.82
C GLU A 736 -29.63 -23.16 -5.01
N PRO A 737 -28.30 -23.15 -4.80
CA PRO A 737 -27.34 -23.36 -5.86
C PRO A 737 -27.44 -24.79 -6.42
N THR A 738 -27.24 -24.96 -7.72
CA THR A 738 -27.42 -26.23 -8.41
C THR A 738 -26.19 -26.74 -9.16
N ILE A 739 -25.18 -25.92 -9.36
CA ILE A 739 -24.01 -26.24 -10.19
C ILE A 739 -22.88 -26.74 -9.29
N ASP A 740 -22.43 -27.97 -9.50
CA ASP A 740 -21.26 -28.52 -8.81
C ASP A 740 -19.96 -27.87 -9.31
N SER A 741 -19.06 -27.59 -8.40
CA SER A 741 -17.77 -26.98 -8.73
C SER A 741 -16.61 -27.79 -8.19
N ALA A 742 -15.57 -27.97 -9.01
CA ALA A 742 -14.28 -28.47 -8.56
C ALA A 742 -13.53 -27.54 -7.62
N ASN A 743 -13.98 -26.29 -7.49
CA ASN A 743 -13.37 -25.31 -6.57
C ASN A 743 -14.00 -25.29 -5.17
N TYR A 744 -15.00 -26.15 -4.94
CA TYR A 744 -15.65 -26.36 -3.66
C TYR A 744 -15.31 -27.73 -3.07
N ALA A 745 -15.55 -27.89 -1.78
CA ALA A 745 -15.61 -29.20 -1.16
C ALA A 745 -16.76 -30.03 -1.79
N GLU A 746 -16.69 -31.37 -1.70
CA GLU A 746 -17.52 -32.31 -2.46
C GLU A 746 -19.05 -32.08 -2.35
N GLU A 747 -19.53 -31.38 -1.32
CA GLU A 747 -20.95 -31.14 -1.07
C GLU A 747 -21.43 -29.73 -1.40
N GLU A 748 -20.58 -28.83 -1.85
CA GLU A 748 -20.94 -27.43 -2.08
C GLU A 748 -21.15 -27.11 -3.56
N LYS A 749 -22.22 -26.34 -3.80
CA LYS A 749 -22.64 -25.91 -5.14
C LYS A 749 -22.57 -24.40 -5.27
N TYR A 750 -22.54 -23.90 -6.49
CA TYR A 750 -22.50 -22.49 -6.79
C TYR A 750 -23.64 -22.03 -7.73
N HIS A 751 -23.88 -20.73 -7.81
CA HIS A 751 -24.91 -20.15 -8.66
C HIS A 751 -24.39 -19.73 -10.03
N ILE A 752 -23.21 -19.11 -10.09
CA ILE A 752 -22.63 -18.55 -11.30
C ILE A 752 -21.11 -18.52 -11.19
N GLN A 753 -20.44 -18.47 -12.32
CA GLN A 753 -19.00 -18.24 -12.42
C GLN A 753 -18.73 -16.85 -13.01
N ALA A 754 -17.75 -16.12 -12.46
CA ALA A 754 -17.26 -14.89 -13.03
C ALA A 754 -16.56 -15.15 -14.37
N ASP A 755 -16.72 -14.24 -15.31
CA ASP A 755 -16.13 -14.34 -16.64
C ASP A 755 -14.61 -14.04 -16.64
N GLU A 756 -14.00 -13.95 -17.83
CA GLU A 756 -12.59 -13.64 -18.03
C GLU A 756 -12.18 -12.25 -17.52
N ASN A 757 -13.14 -11.32 -17.41
CA ASN A 757 -12.94 -9.97 -16.92
C ASN A 757 -13.30 -9.83 -15.42
N GLY A 758 -13.75 -10.91 -14.81
CA GLY A 758 -14.25 -10.94 -13.45
C GLY A 758 -15.67 -10.44 -13.29
N ASP A 759 -16.42 -10.18 -14.39
CA ASP A 759 -17.80 -9.74 -14.30
C ASP A 759 -18.76 -10.90 -14.03
N TYR A 760 -19.76 -10.68 -13.19
CA TYR A 760 -20.84 -11.63 -12.98
C TYR A 760 -22.22 -10.96 -12.92
N ALA A 761 -23.24 -11.68 -13.40
CA ALA A 761 -24.63 -11.25 -13.33
C ALA A 761 -25.55 -12.45 -13.11
N PHE A 762 -26.15 -12.54 -11.94
CA PHE A 762 -27.07 -13.63 -11.57
C PHE A 762 -28.51 -13.14 -11.54
N GLN A 763 -29.37 -13.74 -12.38
CA GLN A 763 -30.78 -13.41 -12.49
C GLN A 763 -31.59 -14.24 -11.52
N LEU A 764 -32.39 -13.59 -10.64
CA LEU A 764 -33.38 -14.26 -9.81
C LEU A 764 -34.46 -14.98 -10.65
N PRO A 765 -35.14 -15.99 -10.09
CA PRO A 765 -36.31 -16.63 -10.75
C PRO A 765 -37.37 -15.61 -11.14
N PHE A 766 -38.06 -15.87 -12.22
CA PHE A 766 -39.12 -14.98 -12.72
C PHE A 766 -40.17 -14.64 -11.65
N GLY A 767 -40.40 -13.37 -11.43
CA GLY A 767 -41.36 -12.85 -10.45
C GLY A 767 -40.83 -12.78 -9.02
N SER A 768 -39.58 -13.10 -8.78
CA SER A 768 -38.89 -12.93 -7.49
C SER A 768 -38.16 -11.60 -7.43
N TYR A 769 -38.19 -10.95 -6.28
CA TYR A 769 -37.56 -9.67 -5.98
C TYR A 769 -36.97 -9.72 -4.58
N PHE A 770 -35.88 -8.97 -4.36
CA PHE A 770 -35.29 -8.87 -3.04
C PHE A 770 -36.20 -8.18 -2.04
N THR A 771 -35.97 -8.47 -0.78
CA THR A 771 -36.73 -7.91 0.34
C THR A 771 -35.89 -6.89 1.07
N LYS A 772 -36.43 -5.68 1.28
CA LYS A 772 -35.79 -4.58 2.01
C LYS A 772 -35.16 -5.04 3.34
N ASN A 773 -33.98 -4.52 3.65
CA ASN A 773 -33.18 -4.78 4.83
C ASN A 773 -32.60 -6.19 4.94
N ASN A 774 -32.82 -7.06 3.99
CA ASN A 774 -32.08 -8.32 3.93
C ASN A 774 -30.64 -8.05 3.56
N ILE A 775 -29.72 -8.81 4.16
CA ILE A 775 -28.31 -8.77 3.84
C ILE A 775 -28.05 -9.89 2.83
N VAL A 776 -27.81 -9.51 1.59
CA VAL A 776 -27.40 -10.45 0.54
C VAL A 776 -25.89 -10.61 0.61
N LYS A 777 -25.46 -11.85 0.52
CA LYS A 777 -24.06 -12.27 0.60
C LYS A 777 -23.64 -12.92 -0.71
N ALA A 778 -22.46 -12.57 -1.20
CA ALA A 778 -21.79 -13.22 -2.33
C ALA A 778 -20.46 -13.81 -1.85
N TYR A 779 -20.39 -15.14 -1.84
CA TYR A 779 -19.17 -15.89 -1.54
C TYR A 779 -18.50 -16.27 -2.86
N ALA A 780 -17.29 -15.80 -3.11
CA ALA A 780 -16.50 -16.20 -4.25
C ALA A 780 -15.41 -17.20 -3.83
N PHE A 781 -15.15 -18.21 -4.68
CA PHE A 781 -14.18 -19.27 -4.40
C PHE A 781 -13.35 -19.56 -5.66
N LEU A 782 -12.04 -19.67 -5.47
CA LEU A 782 -11.11 -20.08 -6.52
C LEU A 782 -9.85 -20.70 -5.92
N ASN A 783 -9.47 -21.88 -6.40
CA ASN A 783 -8.23 -22.56 -6.00
C ASN A 783 -8.05 -22.66 -4.46
N GLY A 784 -9.13 -22.93 -3.73
CA GLY A 784 -9.12 -23.10 -2.27
C GLY A 784 -9.14 -21.81 -1.47
N LYS A 785 -9.13 -20.65 -2.11
CA LYS A 785 -9.31 -19.34 -1.45
C LYS A 785 -10.71 -18.81 -1.66
N SER A 786 -11.17 -17.98 -0.74
CA SER A 786 -12.51 -17.40 -0.78
C SER A 786 -12.51 -15.96 -0.27
N ASP A 787 -13.53 -15.21 -0.70
CA ASP A 787 -13.85 -13.88 -0.20
C ASP A 787 -15.37 -13.70 -0.10
N LEU A 788 -15.81 -12.71 0.67
CA LEU A 788 -17.21 -12.43 0.95
C LEU A 788 -17.51 -10.94 0.75
N ALA A 789 -18.50 -10.66 -0.10
CA ALA A 789 -19.13 -9.34 -0.18
C ALA A 789 -20.56 -9.40 0.39
N GLU A 790 -20.95 -8.37 1.11
CA GLU A 790 -22.27 -8.20 1.66
C GLU A 790 -22.88 -6.87 1.22
N THR A 791 -24.17 -6.87 0.89
CA THR A 791 -24.95 -5.65 0.64
C THR A 791 -26.32 -5.72 1.29
N ILE A 792 -26.79 -4.59 1.79
CA ILE A 792 -28.14 -4.48 2.34
C ILE A 792 -29.08 -4.10 1.19
N VAL A 793 -30.18 -4.83 1.05
CA VAL A 793 -31.21 -4.46 0.08
C VAL A 793 -31.84 -3.13 0.47
N GLU A 794 -31.67 -2.15 -0.39
CA GLU A 794 -32.24 -0.82 -0.20
C GLU A 794 -33.76 -0.88 -0.37
N GLY A 795 -34.44 -0.13 0.48
CA GLY A 795 -35.87 0.12 0.30
C GLY A 795 -36.12 1.00 -0.91
N ILE A 796 -37.35 1.03 -1.31
CA ILE A 796 -37.79 1.96 -2.33
C ILE A 796 -37.49 3.40 -1.87
N LYS A 797 -36.71 4.17 -2.61
CA LYS A 797 -36.37 5.57 -2.30
C LYS A 797 -37.51 6.50 -2.65
N ASP A 798 -37.71 7.52 -1.82
CA ASP A 798 -38.58 8.65 -2.16
C ASP A 798 -37.95 9.41 -3.35
N LEU A 799 -38.78 9.79 -4.36
CA LEU A 799 -38.28 10.67 -5.42
C LEU A 799 -38.23 12.11 -4.92
N ASP A 800 -37.14 12.77 -5.29
CA ASP A 800 -37.10 14.21 -5.25
C ASP A 800 -38.17 14.77 -6.19
N PRO A 801 -38.88 15.84 -5.79
CA PRO A 801 -39.79 16.53 -6.70
C PRO A 801 -39.03 17.05 -7.92
N LEU A 802 -39.60 16.78 -9.09
CA LEU A 802 -39.06 17.28 -10.36
C LEU A 802 -39.68 18.63 -10.72
N ASP A 803 -38.90 19.43 -11.45
CA ASP A 803 -39.32 20.75 -11.90
C ASP A 803 -40.58 20.63 -12.81
N PRO A 804 -41.72 21.27 -12.46
CA PRO A 804 -42.93 21.23 -13.25
C PRO A 804 -42.85 22.02 -14.56
N ILE A 805 -41.68 22.59 -14.89
CA ILE A 805 -41.41 23.27 -16.17
C ILE A 805 -40.65 22.34 -17.14
N ASP A 806 -39.64 21.64 -16.68
CA ASP A 806 -38.82 20.79 -17.54
C ASP A 806 -39.02 19.27 -17.32
N SER A 807 -39.59 18.87 -16.20
CA SER A 807 -39.88 17.49 -15.80
C SER A 807 -38.65 16.55 -15.63
N VAL A 808 -37.42 17.07 -15.66
CA VAL A 808 -36.19 16.29 -15.51
C VAL A 808 -35.31 16.76 -14.35
N THR A 809 -35.32 18.04 -14.03
CA THR A 809 -34.46 18.64 -13.01
C THR A 809 -35.07 18.42 -11.61
N PRO A 810 -34.34 17.80 -10.68
CA PRO A 810 -34.76 17.75 -9.27
C PRO A 810 -34.83 19.17 -8.67
N ILE A 811 -35.85 19.44 -7.90
CA ILE A 811 -36.05 20.72 -7.20
C ILE A 811 -36.28 20.52 -5.71
N THR A 812 -35.97 21.55 -4.93
CA THR A 812 -36.25 21.56 -3.49
C THR A 812 -37.36 22.58 -3.21
N PRO A 813 -38.63 22.18 -3.14
CA PRO A 813 -39.74 23.08 -2.82
C PRO A 813 -39.63 23.64 -1.40
N GLU A 814 -40.01 24.91 -1.23
CA GLU A 814 -40.29 25.49 0.09
C GLU A 814 -41.47 24.78 0.74
N ASN A 815 -41.40 24.41 1.99
CA ASN A 815 -42.48 23.75 2.73
C ASN A 815 -42.90 22.39 2.12
N PRO A 816 -42.00 21.42 2.00
CA PRO A 816 -42.38 20.09 1.50
C PRO A 816 -43.41 19.43 2.44
N PRO A 817 -44.37 18.67 1.89
CA PRO A 817 -45.32 17.95 2.72
C PRO A 817 -44.65 16.77 3.46
N ASN A 818 -45.25 16.37 4.61
CA ASN A 818 -44.88 15.12 5.24
C ASN A 818 -45.44 13.96 4.43
N ILE A 819 -44.53 13.15 3.92
CA ILE A 819 -44.86 12.02 3.06
C ILE A 819 -44.77 10.72 3.88
N PRO A 820 -45.80 9.83 3.86
CA PRO A 820 -45.69 8.53 4.52
C PRO A 820 -44.62 7.64 3.91
N GLU A 821 -43.80 7.01 4.77
CA GLU A 821 -42.68 6.14 4.37
C GLU A 821 -43.04 4.92 3.52
N LYS A 822 -44.31 4.54 3.42
CA LYS A 822 -44.75 3.32 2.71
C LYS A 822 -46.04 3.54 1.92
N GLN A 823 -45.90 3.86 0.66
CA GLN A 823 -47.06 3.99 -0.20
C GLN A 823 -47.25 2.85 -1.24
N GLY A 824 -46.22 2.04 -1.52
CA GLY A 824 -46.29 1.00 -2.56
C GLY A 824 -45.79 1.50 -3.93
N PHE A 825 -46.11 0.78 -4.99
CA PHE A 825 -45.60 1.05 -6.35
C PHE A 825 -46.39 2.11 -7.13
N VAL A 826 -47.52 2.55 -6.61
CA VAL A 826 -48.29 3.69 -7.16
C VAL A 826 -48.34 4.74 -6.06
N SER A 827 -47.83 5.92 -6.34
CA SER A 827 -47.53 6.89 -5.28
C SER A 827 -47.77 8.33 -5.71
N ILE A 828 -48.13 9.15 -4.72
CA ILE A 828 -48.04 10.61 -4.84
C ILE A 828 -46.71 11.02 -4.23
N ASP A 829 -45.79 11.57 -5.02
CA ASP A 829 -44.44 11.89 -4.59
C ASP A 829 -44.31 13.27 -4.01
N PHE A 830 -45.13 14.18 -4.49
CA PHE A 830 -45.16 15.56 -4.03
C PHE A 830 -46.51 16.20 -4.30
N VAL A 831 -46.90 17.17 -3.48
CA VAL A 831 -48.01 18.10 -3.76
C VAL A 831 -47.70 19.48 -3.20
N SER A 832 -47.91 20.51 -4.00
CA SER A 832 -47.81 21.90 -3.53
C SER A 832 -48.83 22.23 -2.47
N GLN A 833 -48.45 23.06 -1.53
CA GLN A 833 -49.37 23.71 -0.57
C GLN A 833 -49.93 24.99 -1.18
N PHE A 834 -51.24 25.17 -1.12
CA PHE A 834 -51.88 26.35 -1.74
C PHE A 834 -51.95 27.48 -0.72
N ASP A 835 -51.16 28.51 -0.90
CA ASP A 835 -51.16 29.75 -0.11
C ASP A 835 -51.79 30.90 -0.90
N PHE A 836 -52.94 31.34 -0.48
CA PHE A 836 -53.63 32.46 -1.13
C PHE A 836 -53.14 33.85 -0.63
N GLY A 837 -52.12 33.87 0.21
CA GLY A 837 -51.47 35.09 0.67
C GLY A 837 -52.35 35.96 1.61
N LYS A 838 -51.94 37.20 1.80
CA LYS A 838 -52.66 38.19 2.58
C LYS A 838 -53.43 39.10 1.64
N ASN A 839 -54.75 39.03 1.73
CA ASN A 839 -55.67 39.78 0.86
C ASN A 839 -56.53 40.78 1.65
N GLY A 840 -56.94 41.83 0.98
CA GLY A 840 -57.93 42.78 1.51
C GLY A 840 -59.30 42.15 1.62
N ILE A 841 -60.08 42.59 2.61
CA ILE A 841 -61.49 42.20 2.75
C ILE A 841 -62.31 42.96 1.72
N ALA A 842 -62.98 42.27 0.81
CA ALA A 842 -63.88 42.83 -0.19
C ALA A 842 -65.37 42.74 0.27
N VAL A 843 -66.22 43.70 -0.16
CA VAL A 843 -67.66 43.67 0.09
C VAL A 843 -68.37 42.89 -0.99
N ASP A 844 -67.87 42.92 -2.19
CA ASP A 844 -68.39 42.20 -3.35
C ASP A 844 -67.63 40.81 -3.48
N GLU A 845 -68.13 40.01 -4.38
CA GLU A 845 -67.47 38.76 -4.72
C GLU A 845 -66.08 39.02 -5.27
N GLU A 846 -65.06 38.30 -4.75
CA GLU A 846 -63.69 38.46 -5.18
C GLU A 846 -63.00 37.07 -5.32
N THR A 847 -62.09 37.00 -6.24
CA THR A 847 -61.26 35.79 -6.42
C THR A 847 -59.82 36.06 -6.08
N TYR A 848 -59.30 35.29 -5.14
CA TYR A 848 -57.90 35.31 -4.70
C TYR A 848 -57.18 34.13 -5.29
N TYR A 849 -55.97 34.34 -5.78
CA TYR A 849 -55.18 33.26 -6.41
C TYR A 849 -54.10 32.73 -5.44
N ALA A 850 -53.85 31.43 -5.50
CA ALA A 850 -52.75 30.81 -4.78
C ALA A 850 -51.40 31.28 -5.38
N GLN A 851 -50.49 31.57 -4.49
CA GLN A 851 -49.11 31.87 -4.87
C GLN A 851 -48.47 30.70 -5.56
N PRO A 852 -47.57 30.88 -6.56
CA PRO A 852 -46.77 29.81 -7.13
C PRO A 852 -45.93 29.11 -6.06
N GLN A 853 -45.58 27.84 -6.33
CA GLN A 853 -44.66 27.07 -5.48
C GLN A 853 -43.28 27.72 -5.50
N ARG A 854 -42.77 28.08 -4.33
CA ARG A 854 -41.40 28.61 -4.17
C ARG A 854 -40.40 27.47 -4.00
N LEU A 855 -39.19 27.69 -4.51
CA LEU A 855 -38.05 26.79 -4.33
C LEU A 855 -37.08 27.33 -3.26
N LEU A 856 -36.47 26.44 -2.51
CA LEU A 856 -35.38 26.81 -1.61
C LEU A 856 -34.13 27.10 -2.47
N SER A 857 -33.56 28.29 -2.28
CA SER A 857 -32.28 28.63 -2.92
C SER A 857 -31.11 28.07 -2.09
N ALA A 858 -30.09 27.56 -2.72
CA ALA A 858 -28.87 27.11 -2.06
C ALA A 858 -28.09 28.25 -1.37
N ASP A 859 -28.38 29.53 -1.76
CA ASP A 859 -27.57 30.69 -1.37
C ASP A 859 -28.30 31.72 -0.51
N ASP A 860 -29.44 31.40 0.10
CA ASP A 860 -30.19 32.29 1.02
C ASP A 860 -30.46 33.74 0.48
N THR A 861 -30.53 33.88 -0.86
CA THR A 861 -30.73 35.16 -1.53
C THR A 861 -32.22 35.47 -1.70
N GLU A 862 -32.59 36.75 -1.63
CA GLU A 862 -33.97 37.26 -1.68
C GLU A 862 -34.76 36.94 -2.97
N ASN A 863 -34.16 36.29 -3.96
CA ASN A 863 -34.80 35.85 -5.21
C ASN A 863 -35.07 34.36 -5.19
N GLN A 864 -36.15 33.95 -4.55
CA GLN A 864 -36.63 32.57 -4.66
C GLN A 864 -37.28 32.35 -6.03
N GLU A 865 -36.87 31.28 -6.70
CA GLU A 865 -37.50 30.86 -7.96
C GLU A 865 -38.91 30.33 -7.70
N GLU A 866 -39.86 30.72 -8.57
CA GLU A 866 -41.26 30.29 -8.50
C GLU A 866 -41.56 29.28 -9.60
N ARG A 867 -42.40 28.29 -9.27
CA ARG A 867 -42.89 27.23 -10.19
C ARG A 867 -44.40 27.14 -10.13
N PRO A 868 -45.09 26.66 -11.16
CA PRO A 868 -46.50 26.28 -11.05
C PRO A 868 -46.70 25.31 -9.90
N ASN A 869 -47.82 25.49 -9.17
CA ASN A 869 -48.24 24.48 -8.18
C ASN A 869 -48.47 23.15 -8.89
N PHE A 870 -48.05 22.03 -8.29
CA PHE A 870 -48.08 20.74 -8.94
C PHE A 870 -48.22 19.58 -7.97
N ILE A 871 -48.55 18.41 -8.55
CA ILE A 871 -48.56 17.10 -7.90
C ILE A 871 -47.69 16.18 -8.72
N GLN A 872 -46.75 15.52 -8.09
CA GLN A 872 -45.96 14.47 -8.72
C GLN A 872 -46.51 13.10 -8.33
N ILE A 873 -46.69 12.24 -9.33
CA ILE A 873 -47.27 10.90 -9.20
C ILE A 873 -46.37 9.93 -9.90
N SER A 874 -46.20 8.74 -9.34
CA SER A 874 -45.43 7.68 -9.99
C SER A 874 -46.12 6.35 -9.95
N ASP A 875 -46.14 5.65 -11.07
CA ASP A 875 -46.55 4.23 -11.20
C ASP A 875 -45.35 3.38 -11.64
N ARG A 876 -44.82 2.61 -10.70
CA ARG A 876 -43.62 1.77 -10.83
C ARG A 876 -43.94 0.29 -10.89
N ARG A 877 -45.20 -0.05 -11.01
CA ARG A 877 -45.60 -1.45 -11.13
C ARG A 877 -45.03 -2.09 -12.40
N SER A 878 -44.72 -3.36 -12.36
CA SER A 878 -44.33 -4.13 -13.53
C SER A 878 -45.45 -4.14 -14.56
N THR A 879 -45.12 -4.36 -15.82
CA THR A 879 -46.13 -4.40 -16.92
C THR A 879 -47.30 -5.37 -16.67
N THR A 880 -47.07 -6.42 -15.93
CA THR A 880 -48.10 -7.43 -15.55
C THR A 880 -49.01 -6.99 -14.41
N GLN A 881 -48.65 -5.98 -13.65
CA GLN A 881 -49.36 -5.45 -12.49
C GLN A 881 -50.08 -4.12 -12.76
N ARG A 882 -49.94 -3.55 -13.95
CA ARG A 882 -50.47 -2.24 -14.33
C ARG A 882 -51.93 -2.33 -14.75
N ASN A 883 -52.79 -2.16 -13.76
CA ASN A 883 -54.28 -2.18 -14.00
C ASN A 883 -54.86 -0.77 -14.00
N GLY A 884 -54.06 0.26 -14.19
CA GLY A 884 -54.50 1.66 -14.09
C GLY A 884 -54.56 2.18 -12.64
N TRP A 885 -54.80 3.48 -12.52
CA TRP A 885 -54.96 4.19 -11.26
C TRP A 885 -55.83 5.44 -11.43
N GLN A 886 -56.32 6.01 -10.33
CA GLN A 886 -56.97 7.30 -10.30
C GLN A 886 -56.46 8.20 -9.20
N LEU A 887 -56.29 9.49 -9.50
CA LEU A 887 -56.02 10.53 -8.53
C LEU A 887 -57.32 11.25 -8.18
N THR A 888 -57.58 11.38 -6.90
CA THR A 888 -58.76 12.11 -6.39
C THR A 888 -58.36 13.16 -5.37
N VAL A 889 -59.14 14.23 -5.25
CA VAL A 889 -58.99 15.24 -4.22
C VAL A 889 -60.33 15.44 -3.47
N THR A 890 -60.27 15.68 -2.19
CA THR A 890 -61.41 16.11 -1.35
C THR A 890 -60.97 17.31 -0.55
N GLN A 891 -61.66 18.47 -0.72
CA GLN A 891 -61.57 19.55 0.26
C GLN A 891 -62.36 19.08 1.47
N ASN A 892 -61.71 18.86 2.62
CA ASN A 892 -62.39 18.19 3.74
C ASN A 892 -63.48 19.04 4.38
N ASP A 893 -63.20 20.30 4.60
CA ASP A 893 -64.09 21.27 5.21
C ASP A 893 -64.08 22.59 4.45
N GLN A 894 -65.03 23.47 4.77
CA GLN A 894 -64.97 24.88 4.39
C GLN A 894 -63.77 25.58 5.07
N PHE A 895 -63.24 26.62 4.45
CA PHE A 895 -62.20 27.43 5.08
C PHE A 895 -62.67 27.94 6.42
N LYS A 896 -61.91 27.70 7.48
CA LYS A 896 -62.23 28.07 8.86
C LYS A 896 -61.08 28.88 9.47
N ASN A 897 -61.39 29.86 10.29
CA ASN A 897 -60.40 30.49 11.12
C ASN A 897 -60.11 29.65 12.39
N LYS A 898 -59.12 30.03 13.20
CA LYS A 898 -58.76 29.32 14.44
C LYS A 898 -59.89 29.27 15.48
N GLU A 899 -60.92 30.16 15.36
CA GLU A 899 -62.10 30.16 16.22
C GLU A 899 -63.21 29.32 15.65
N GLY A 900 -63.06 28.66 14.51
CA GLY A 900 -63.99 27.78 13.84
C GLY A 900 -65.04 28.52 12.97
N LYS A 901 -64.90 29.82 12.75
CA LYS A 901 -65.77 30.56 11.86
C LYS A 901 -65.51 30.27 10.44
N GLU A 902 -66.47 29.84 9.67
CA GLU A 902 -66.38 29.47 8.27
C GLU A 902 -66.38 30.68 7.35
N LEU A 903 -65.63 30.57 6.23
CA LEU A 903 -65.70 31.49 5.10
C LEU A 903 -66.85 31.01 4.18
N ASN A 904 -68.04 31.34 4.54
CA ASN A 904 -69.23 30.75 3.93
C ASN A 904 -69.34 31.02 2.43
N GLY A 905 -69.58 29.95 1.67
CA GLY A 905 -69.76 30.00 0.22
C GLY A 905 -68.47 30.14 -0.56
N ALA A 906 -67.33 30.19 0.11
CA ALA A 906 -66.06 30.24 -0.58
C ALA A 906 -65.79 28.91 -1.29
N SER A 907 -65.29 28.95 -2.53
CA SER A 907 -64.96 27.77 -3.33
C SER A 907 -63.59 27.87 -3.94
N VAL A 908 -62.89 26.72 -3.99
CA VAL A 908 -61.60 26.57 -4.68
C VAL A 908 -61.83 25.98 -6.06
N TYR A 909 -61.14 26.50 -7.04
CA TYR A 909 -61.19 25.96 -8.40
C TYR A 909 -59.81 25.87 -9.03
N PHE A 910 -59.63 24.91 -9.95
CA PHE A 910 -58.41 24.65 -10.70
C PHE A 910 -58.62 25.05 -12.19
N ARG A 911 -57.60 25.70 -12.75
CA ARG A 911 -57.51 26.05 -14.18
C ARG A 911 -56.14 25.68 -14.74
N ASN A 912 -56.04 25.79 -16.06
CA ASN A 912 -54.76 25.61 -16.78
C ASN A 912 -54.06 24.30 -16.41
N GLN A 913 -54.84 23.25 -16.23
CA GLN A 913 -54.33 21.96 -15.81
C GLN A 913 -53.60 21.26 -16.96
N SER A 914 -52.41 20.74 -16.71
CA SER A 914 -51.63 20.03 -17.72
C SER A 914 -50.78 18.93 -17.09
N LEU A 915 -50.34 18.00 -17.95
CA LEU A 915 -49.52 16.85 -17.55
C LEU A 915 -48.21 16.91 -18.26
N MET A 916 -47.14 16.59 -17.52
CA MET A 916 -45.78 16.47 -18.05
C MET A 916 -45.12 15.19 -17.58
N THR A 917 -44.23 14.66 -18.37
CA THR A 917 -43.33 13.57 -18.03
C THR A 917 -42.06 13.64 -18.85
N ALA A 918 -40.90 13.32 -18.26
CA ALA A 918 -39.65 13.18 -18.98
C ALA A 918 -39.52 11.83 -19.69
N GLN A 919 -40.33 10.85 -19.26
CA GLN A 919 -40.15 9.45 -19.67
C GLN A 919 -40.95 9.07 -20.93
N GLY A 920 -41.83 9.97 -21.35
CA GLY A 920 -42.79 9.67 -22.45
C GLY A 920 -43.83 8.63 -22.02
N GLY A 921 -44.65 8.19 -22.93
CA GLY A 921 -45.72 7.23 -22.67
C GLY A 921 -47.10 7.82 -22.89
N ILE A 922 -48.15 7.02 -22.60
CA ILE A 922 -49.55 7.46 -22.74
C ILE A 922 -49.95 8.19 -21.46
N ALA A 923 -50.35 9.45 -21.58
CA ALA A 923 -50.72 10.26 -20.43
C ALA A 923 -52.04 9.76 -19.81
N PRO A 924 -52.19 9.87 -18.48
CA PRO A 924 -53.49 9.70 -17.84
C PRO A 924 -54.48 10.77 -18.32
N SER A 925 -55.75 10.46 -18.33
CA SER A 925 -56.83 11.35 -18.78
C SER A 925 -57.24 12.34 -17.71
N LEU A 926 -57.25 13.65 -18.03
CA LEU A 926 -57.89 14.67 -17.19
C LEU A 926 -59.40 14.45 -17.18
N GLN A 927 -59.99 14.34 -16.00
CA GLN A 927 -61.39 13.85 -15.86
C GLN A 927 -62.44 14.97 -15.87
N GLN A 928 -62.04 16.23 -15.76
CA GLN A 928 -63.06 17.31 -15.77
C GLN A 928 -62.59 18.51 -16.60
N THR A 929 -63.61 19.22 -17.13
CA THR A 929 -63.39 20.48 -17.88
C THR A 929 -63.13 21.62 -16.96
N GLU A 930 -62.31 22.53 -17.36
CA GLU A 930 -62.00 23.77 -16.61
C GLU A 930 -63.17 24.80 -16.61
N PRO A 931 -63.37 25.56 -15.54
CA PRO A 931 -62.68 25.44 -14.26
C PRO A 931 -63.18 24.28 -13.43
N HIS A 932 -62.26 23.61 -12.72
CA HIS A 932 -62.60 22.47 -11.87
C HIS A 932 -62.90 22.96 -10.46
N GLU A 933 -64.20 23.14 -10.08
CA GLU A 933 -64.59 23.64 -8.79
C GLU A 933 -64.67 22.52 -7.75
N LEU A 934 -64.07 22.76 -6.58
CA LEU A 934 -64.13 21.84 -5.43
C LEU A 934 -65.29 22.23 -4.49
N ILE A 935 -66.01 21.23 -4.08
CA ILE A 935 -67.10 21.38 -3.10
C ILE A 935 -66.64 20.71 -1.81
N PRO A 936 -66.65 21.45 -0.67
CA PRO A 936 -66.25 20.84 0.59
C PRO A 936 -66.99 19.54 0.90
N GLY A 937 -66.25 18.52 1.31
CA GLY A 937 -66.75 17.16 1.61
C GLY A 937 -67.00 16.26 0.38
N VAL A 938 -66.85 16.77 -0.83
CA VAL A 938 -67.11 16.00 -2.06
C VAL A 938 -65.82 15.57 -2.73
N LYS A 939 -65.60 14.25 -2.83
CA LYS A 939 -64.47 13.69 -3.57
C LYS A 939 -64.60 13.96 -5.08
N ARG A 940 -63.52 14.46 -5.67
CA ARG A 940 -63.43 14.73 -7.10
C ARG A 940 -62.31 13.92 -7.74
N VAL A 941 -62.60 13.23 -8.85
CA VAL A 941 -61.57 12.57 -9.68
C VAL A 941 -60.91 13.63 -10.57
N LEU A 942 -59.58 13.71 -10.51
CA LEU A 942 -58.82 14.67 -11.30
C LEU A 942 -58.14 13.96 -12.49
N LEU A 943 -57.51 12.82 -12.22
CA LEU A 943 -56.81 12.02 -13.24
C LEU A 943 -57.28 10.58 -13.19
N TRP A 944 -57.36 9.98 -14.37
CA TRP A 944 -57.61 8.58 -14.56
C TRP A 944 -56.64 7.97 -15.56
N ALA A 945 -55.91 6.95 -15.14
CA ALA A 945 -55.03 6.15 -15.99
C ALA A 945 -55.68 4.76 -16.19
N GLN A 946 -55.83 4.35 -17.43
CA GLN A 946 -56.23 2.99 -17.79
C GLN A 946 -54.99 2.06 -17.87
N ASN A 947 -55.20 0.81 -18.25
CA ASN A 947 -54.10 -0.13 -18.42
C ASN A 947 -53.03 0.45 -19.34
N ASN A 948 -51.80 0.48 -18.85
CA ASN A 948 -50.62 1.05 -19.54
C ASN A 948 -50.60 2.58 -19.76
N GLU A 949 -51.59 3.32 -19.23
CA GLU A 949 -51.52 4.77 -19.12
C GLU A 949 -50.90 5.22 -17.81
N GLY A 950 -50.33 6.41 -17.79
CA GLY A 950 -49.77 7.01 -16.61
C GLY A 950 -48.62 6.23 -15.95
N THR A 951 -47.87 5.45 -16.73
CA THR A 951 -46.71 4.69 -16.25
C THR A 951 -45.49 5.59 -16.06
N GLY A 952 -44.67 5.30 -15.06
CA GLY A 952 -43.52 6.15 -14.72
C GLY A 952 -43.93 7.36 -13.88
N THR A 953 -43.16 8.44 -13.93
CA THR A 953 -43.37 9.67 -13.16
C THR A 953 -44.10 10.71 -14.01
N TRP A 954 -45.20 11.22 -13.46
CA TRP A 954 -46.01 12.25 -14.06
C TRP A 954 -46.16 13.46 -13.17
N ILE A 955 -46.03 14.65 -13.74
CA ILE A 955 -46.25 15.90 -13.07
C ILE A 955 -47.59 16.45 -13.53
N TYR A 956 -48.55 16.55 -12.62
CA TYR A 956 -49.81 17.21 -12.80
C TYR A 956 -49.69 18.63 -12.28
N ARG A 957 -49.61 19.62 -13.13
CA ARG A 957 -49.37 21.02 -12.77
C ARG A 957 -50.57 21.91 -13.07
N PHE A 958 -50.62 23.00 -12.33
CA PHE A 958 -51.64 24.05 -12.45
C PHE A 958 -50.99 25.31 -13.04
N GLY A 959 -51.09 25.51 -14.31
CA GLY A 959 -50.49 26.58 -15.08
C GLY A 959 -49.09 26.24 -15.65
N ASP A 960 -48.50 27.23 -16.28
CA ASP A 960 -47.15 27.28 -16.80
C ASP A 960 -46.43 28.52 -16.23
N GLU A 961 -45.25 28.85 -16.74
CA GLU A 961 -44.47 30.03 -16.35
C GLU A 961 -45.26 31.36 -16.36
N ARG A 962 -46.32 31.46 -17.17
CA ARG A 962 -47.10 32.66 -17.34
C ARG A 962 -48.38 32.68 -16.53
N THR A 963 -48.96 31.50 -16.30
CA THR A 963 -50.30 31.35 -15.70
C THR A 963 -50.26 30.74 -14.30
N ALA A 964 -49.08 30.44 -13.74
CA ALA A 964 -48.93 29.82 -12.42
C ALA A 964 -49.68 30.60 -11.32
N SER A 965 -49.61 31.93 -11.32
CA SER A 965 -50.26 32.80 -10.36
C SER A 965 -51.79 32.99 -10.54
N GLU A 966 -52.39 32.40 -11.59
CA GLU A 966 -53.81 32.52 -11.92
C GLU A 966 -54.54 31.18 -12.01
N SER A 967 -53.87 30.06 -11.69
CA SER A 967 -54.39 28.71 -11.98
C SER A 967 -55.15 28.07 -10.87
N ILE A 968 -54.96 28.52 -9.61
CA ILE A 968 -55.73 28.04 -8.44
C ILE A 968 -56.39 29.23 -7.80
N GLY A 969 -57.71 29.34 -7.93
CA GLY A 969 -58.48 30.46 -7.43
C GLY A 969 -59.35 30.07 -6.23
N LEU A 970 -59.47 30.97 -5.28
CA LEU A 970 -60.40 30.94 -4.17
C LEU A 970 -61.41 32.08 -4.37
N THR A 971 -62.63 31.73 -4.77
CA THR A 971 -63.70 32.67 -4.89
C THR A 971 -64.39 32.83 -3.56
N VAL A 972 -64.48 34.05 -3.06
CA VAL A 972 -65.18 34.46 -1.84
C VAL A 972 -66.43 35.29 -2.23
N PRO A 973 -67.63 34.70 -2.09
CA PRO A 973 -68.79 35.36 -2.57
C PRO A 973 -69.23 36.57 -1.67
N LYS A 974 -70.01 37.42 -2.26
CA LYS A 974 -70.60 38.55 -1.53
C LYS A 974 -71.41 38.06 -0.28
N GLY A 975 -71.09 38.64 0.86
CA GLY A 975 -71.83 38.31 2.07
C GLY A 975 -71.18 37.27 2.97
N SER A 976 -69.98 36.73 2.57
CA SER A 976 -69.23 35.84 3.39
C SER A 976 -68.71 36.44 4.71
N ASN A 977 -68.64 37.79 4.82
CA ASN A 977 -68.22 38.53 5.99
C ASN A 977 -66.96 38.02 6.67
N PRO A 978 -65.84 37.96 5.92
CA PRO A 978 -64.55 37.50 6.48
C PRO A 978 -64.08 38.42 7.59
N GLU A 979 -63.40 37.87 8.56
CA GLU A 979 -62.63 38.60 9.59
C GLU A 979 -61.20 38.76 9.13
N ALA A 980 -60.50 39.79 9.66
CA ALA A 980 -59.09 40.02 9.36
C ALA A 980 -58.17 39.04 10.12
N ILE A 981 -58.32 37.79 9.82
CA ILE A 981 -57.61 36.66 10.43
C ILE A 981 -57.35 35.54 9.37
N GLN A 982 -56.44 34.66 9.63
CA GLN A 982 -56.13 33.54 8.74
C GLN A 982 -57.28 32.51 8.70
N TYR A 983 -57.65 32.14 7.51
CA TYR A 983 -58.57 31.03 7.23
C TYR A 983 -57.80 29.90 6.59
N SER A 984 -58.09 28.65 6.96
CA SER A 984 -57.45 27.46 6.39
C SER A 984 -58.48 26.33 6.18
N THR A 985 -58.19 25.46 5.26
CA THR A 985 -58.89 24.20 5.06
C THR A 985 -57.85 23.10 4.81
N THR A 986 -58.30 21.87 4.75
CA THR A 986 -57.43 20.71 4.43
C THR A 986 -57.92 20.00 3.21
N PHE A 987 -56.95 19.44 2.44
CA PHE A 987 -57.26 18.60 1.30
C PHE A 987 -56.82 17.18 1.58
N THR A 988 -57.60 16.20 1.20
CA THR A 988 -57.22 14.78 1.14
C THR A 988 -56.98 14.44 -0.28
N TRP A 989 -55.75 14.02 -0.57
CA TRP A 989 -55.34 13.48 -1.85
C TRP A 989 -55.27 11.96 -1.78
N GLU A 990 -55.90 11.27 -2.69
CA GLU A 990 -55.88 9.82 -2.75
C GLU A 990 -55.49 9.36 -4.15
N LEU A 991 -54.53 8.46 -4.16
CA LEU A 991 -54.14 7.72 -5.36
C LEU A 991 -54.54 6.26 -5.12
N SER A 992 -55.43 5.75 -5.95
CA SER A 992 -55.92 4.39 -5.82
C SER A 992 -55.67 3.60 -7.08
N ALA A 993 -55.14 2.38 -6.94
CA ALA A 993 -55.08 1.43 -8.03
C ALA A 993 -56.53 1.01 -8.40
N VAL A 994 -56.90 1.14 -9.66
CA VAL A 994 -58.20 0.70 -10.14
C VAL A 994 -58.08 -0.82 -10.41
N PRO A 995 -58.95 -1.69 -9.79
CA PRO A 995 -58.99 -3.07 -10.19
C PRO A 995 -59.38 -3.18 -11.64
N GLY A 996 -58.66 -3.96 -12.43
CA GLY A 996 -59.04 -4.22 -13.81
C GLY A 996 -60.46 -4.81 -13.87
N ASN A 997 -61.33 -4.20 -14.67
CA ASN A 997 -62.64 -4.79 -15.01
C ASN A 997 -62.46 -5.98 -15.93
#